data_7b7d9267347ee8c1a3bfc63d1bdbb0fd
#
_entry.id   7b7d9267347ee8c1a3bfc63d1bdbb0fd
#
_cell.length_a   1.000
_cell.length_b   1.000
_cell.length_c   1.000
_cell.angle_alpha   90.00
_cell.angle_beta   90.00
_cell.angle_gamma   90.00
#
_symmetry.space_group_name_H-M   'P 1'
#
loop_
_entity.id
_entity.type
_entity.pdbx_description
1 polymer ?
#
loop_
_entity_poly.entity_id
_entity_poly.type
_entity_poly.pdbx_seq_one_letter_code
_entity_poly.pdbx_strand_id
1 'polypeptide(L)'
;MYGHAVSAAGSSAVTGQPLLEQIFTIQRRVKGLRSAQQSKWYRGSIIQAFVFAGFCRDESFFLFNFRPLLLTAQKGVFIMNSLVILLIAAAALLGGYLLYGRFLAGTWGIDPKAKTPAYLHEDGKDYVPSSKLTVFAHQFSSIAGAGPVQGPILAAVFGWVPVLLWLLVGGVFFGAVQDFGALYASVKNDGKSIGMIIEKYIGKKGRRFFSLFCWLFTLLVIAAFTSMVSSTFNGFTAAEDGTAALNYNGAAAATISMLFIAAAMIFGLLQKRFSMKEGVKAVAAIALLAVMFALGMKLPWYLTASQWNFVVMAYLFAASVMPMWLLMQPRDYLTTFMLLGMILGAFFGVLFAHPDMNLNAFNGFAVTSASGSISYLFPTLFVTIACGAVSGFHSLVSSGTSSKTIRNEKDMLFVGYGAMVLETLLGVLSLIIVGAVAVNGNVPDGLTPFQIFSAGVAGFLESFGVPNSAANVFMTMCVSALALTSLDSVARIGRMSFQELFAYEGEGEAPFWQKLFTNKYFATVVTLALGYVLCLGGYQNVWALFGAANQMLAALVLISIAVFLKATGRKHAMLYFPMTVMLLVTFTAIILNVVGNVKAFAAGTGTFLVNGMQLIVACFLIVLGVLVAVTCIRKLVSTVAGKAEA
;
A
#
# COMPACT_ATOMS: atom_id res chain seq x y z
N MET A 1 -29.04 0.64 -34.49
CA MET A 1 -28.55 0.53 -35.89
C MET A 1 -28.08 -0.90 -36.23
N TYR A 2 -28.72 -1.94 -35.69
CA TYR A 2 -28.46 -3.35 -36.05
C TYR A 2 -29.63 -4.03 -36.74
N GLY A 3 -30.70 -3.32 -37.00
CA GLY A 3 -31.93 -3.87 -37.62
C GLY A 3 -32.05 -3.76 -39.14
N HIS A 4 -31.17 -3.03 -39.79
CA HIS A 4 -31.29 -2.79 -41.26
C HIS A 4 -30.22 -3.49 -42.13
N ALA A 5 -29.30 -4.25 -41.54
CA ALA A 5 -28.24 -4.95 -42.30
C ALA A 5 -28.61 -6.38 -42.73
N VAL A 6 -29.73 -6.95 -42.26
CA VAL A 6 -30.13 -8.35 -42.55
C VAL A 6 -31.11 -8.42 -43.74
N SER A 7 -31.72 -7.29 -44.16
CA SER A 7 -32.69 -7.26 -45.24
C SER A 7 -32.08 -7.06 -46.66
N ALA A 8 -30.77 -6.81 -46.76
CA ALA A 8 -30.13 -6.58 -48.08
C ALA A 8 -29.36 -7.78 -48.65
N ALA A 9 -29.43 -8.94 -48.00
CA ALA A 9 -28.71 -10.16 -48.43
C ALA A 9 -29.58 -11.15 -49.25
N GLY A 10 -30.74 -10.72 -49.72
CA GLY A 10 -31.74 -11.59 -50.36
C GLY A 10 -31.85 -11.53 -51.91
N SER A 11 -30.98 -10.83 -52.62
CA SER A 11 -31.03 -10.87 -54.12
C SER A 11 -29.71 -10.45 -54.77
N SER A 12 -28.76 -11.36 -54.86
CA SER A 12 -27.79 -11.44 -55.97
C SER A 12 -26.95 -12.72 -55.82
N ALA A 13 -27.52 -13.81 -56.33
CA ALA A 13 -26.72 -14.96 -56.74
C ALA A 13 -26.09 -14.61 -58.09
N VAL A 14 -24.78 -14.43 -58.12
CA VAL A 14 -23.81 -14.67 -59.21
C VAL A 14 -22.53 -13.87 -58.89
N THR A 15 -21.58 -14.48 -58.24
CA THR A 15 -20.14 -14.49 -58.51
C THR A 15 -19.45 -15.26 -57.35
N GLY A 16 -18.77 -16.35 -57.72
CA GLY A 16 -18.21 -17.33 -56.80
C GLY A 16 -16.94 -16.88 -56.07
N GLN A 17 -17.08 -15.96 -55.16
CA GLN A 17 -16.05 -15.74 -54.13
C GLN A 17 -16.58 -16.18 -52.76
N PRO A 18 -15.80 -16.92 -51.96
CA PRO A 18 -16.29 -17.45 -50.71
C PRO A 18 -16.57 -16.31 -49.71
N LEU A 19 -17.71 -16.40 -49.03
CA LEU A 19 -18.25 -15.45 -48.05
C LEU A 19 -17.20 -15.00 -46.98
N LEU A 20 -16.21 -15.83 -46.73
CA LEU A 20 -15.09 -15.56 -45.83
C LEU A 20 -14.19 -14.42 -46.31
N GLU A 21 -13.92 -14.27 -47.61
CA GLU A 21 -13.10 -13.15 -48.11
C GLU A 21 -13.80 -11.80 -48.03
N GLN A 22 -15.10 -11.78 -48.19
CA GLN A 22 -15.89 -10.54 -48.02
C GLN A 22 -15.92 -10.11 -46.54
N ILE A 23 -16.04 -11.06 -45.59
CA ILE A 23 -15.99 -10.79 -44.17
C ILE A 23 -14.59 -10.29 -43.75
N PHE A 24 -13.53 -10.87 -44.29
CA PHE A 24 -12.16 -10.41 -44.03
C PHE A 24 -11.87 -9.02 -44.63
N THR A 25 -12.47 -8.68 -45.75
CA THR A 25 -12.31 -7.35 -46.37
C THR A 25 -13.07 -6.28 -45.58
N ILE A 26 -14.28 -6.58 -45.09
CA ILE A 26 -15.04 -5.68 -44.19
C ILE A 26 -14.33 -5.53 -42.86
N GLN A 27 -13.79 -6.59 -42.27
CA GLN A 27 -13.00 -6.49 -41.03
C GLN A 27 -11.73 -5.67 -41.20
N ARG A 28 -11.03 -5.76 -42.33
CA ARG A 28 -9.85 -4.92 -42.61
C ARG A 28 -10.23 -3.45 -42.79
N ARG A 29 -11.35 -3.11 -43.44
CA ARG A 29 -11.83 -1.72 -43.55
C ARG A 29 -12.28 -1.13 -42.20
N VAL A 30 -12.97 -1.90 -41.37
CA VAL A 30 -13.41 -1.47 -40.04
C VAL A 30 -12.20 -1.30 -39.07
N LYS A 31 -11.19 -2.17 -39.13
CA LYS A 31 -9.94 -1.99 -38.39
C LYS A 31 -9.16 -0.75 -38.83
N GLY A 32 -9.11 -0.46 -40.13
CA GLY A 32 -8.43 0.73 -40.67
C GLY A 32 -9.09 2.06 -40.24
N LEU A 33 -10.42 2.08 -40.14
CA LEU A 33 -11.16 3.27 -39.70
C LEU A 33 -11.06 3.53 -38.20
N ARG A 34 -11.04 2.48 -37.35
CA ARG A 34 -10.84 2.63 -35.92
C ARG A 34 -9.44 3.10 -35.57
N SER A 35 -8.40 2.64 -36.29
CA SER A 35 -7.01 3.04 -36.00
C SER A 35 -6.71 4.50 -36.35
N ALA A 36 -7.32 5.03 -37.41
CA ALA A 36 -7.08 6.41 -37.87
C ALA A 36 -7.74 7.47 -36.96
N GLN A 37 -8.90 7.17 -36.39
CA GLN A 37 -9.60 8.09 -35.49
C GLN A 37 -9.03 8.09 -34.07
N GLN A 38 -8.58 6.93 -33.54
CA GLN A 38 -7.89 6.83 -32.26
C GLN A 38 -6.50 7.51 -32.28
N SER A 39 -5.74 7.40 -33.37
CA SER A 39 -4.39 7.98 -33.43
C SER A 39 -4.36 9.51 -33.36
N LYS A 40 -5.39 10.21 -33.84
CA LYS A 40 -5.48 11.67 -33.77
C LYS A 40 -5.82 12.18 -32.35
N TRP A 41 -6.65 11.43 -31.64
CA TRP A 41 -7.06 11.78 -30.26
C TRP A 41 -5.93 11.54 -29.25
N TYR A 42 -5.15 10.47 -29.45
CA TYR A 42 -4.01 10.11 -28.60
C TYR A 42 -2.86 11.14 -28.64
N ARG A 43 -2.59 11.75 -29.82
CA ARG A 43 -1.51 12.75 -29.96
C ARG A 43 -1.75 14.03 -29.17
N GLY A 44 -2.98 14.49 -29.09
CA GLY A 44 -3.29 15.74 -28.37
C GLY A 44 -3.22 15.59 -26.85
N SER A 45 -3.67 14.47 -26.32
CA SER A 45 -3.85 14.29 -24.88
C SER A 45 -2.55 13.96 -24.12
N ILE A 46 -1.63 13.20 -24.74
CA ILE A 46 -0.32 12.87 -24.12
C ILE A 46 0.57 14.10 -24.05
N ILE A 47 0.64 14.86 -25.13
CA ILE A 47 1.47 16.08 -25.21
C ILE A 47 0.96 17.12 -24.23
N GLN A 48 -0.38 17.32 -24.14
CA GLN A 48 -0.95 18.26 -23.18
C GLN A 48 -0.74 17.85 -21.72
N ALA A 49 -0.79 16.56 -21.38
CA ALA A 49 -0.56 16.08 -20.01
C ALA A 49 0.90 16.30 -19.56
N PHE A 50 1.88 16.11 -20.44
CA PHE A 50 3.30 16.31 -20.12
C PHE A 50 3.74 17.78 -20.16
N VAL A 51 3.16 18.59 -21.03
CA VAL A 51 3.36 20.04 -21.07
C VAL A 51 2.73 20.70 -19.82
N PHE A 52 1.55 20.24 -19.38
CA PHE A 52 0.89 20.70 -18.17
C PHE A 52 1.66 20.32 -16.88
N ALA A 53 2.41 19.22 -16.92
CA ALA A 53 3.25 18.78 -15.79
C ALA A 53 4.62 19.49 -15.72
N GLY A 54 4.95 20.40 -16.65
CA GLY A 54 6.21 21.17 -16.64
C GLY A 54 7.46 20.34 -16.97
N PHE A 55 7.31 19.11 -17.46
CA PHE A 55 8.42 18.20 -17.71
C PHE A 55 9.14 18.43 -19.05
N CYS A 56 8.53 19.13 -20.00
CA CYS A 56 9.17 19.42 -21.29
C CYS A 56 8.88 20.85 -21.75
N ARG A 57 9.95 21.60 -21.97
CA ARG A 57 9.91 22.94 -22.55
C ARG A 57 9.85 22.92 -24.09
N ASP A 58 10.04 21.73 -24.71
CA ASP A 58 10.11 21.57 -26.15
C ASP A 58 9.49 20.23 -26.60
N GLU A 59 8.44 20.31 -27.42
CA GLU A 59 7.72 19.13 -27.97
C GLU A 59 8.62 18.25 -28.85
N SER A 60 9.62 18.83 -29.50
CA SER A 60 10.54 18.13 -30.41
C SER A 60 11.46 17.16 -29.67
N PHE A 61 11.88 17.49 -28.45
CA PHE A 61 12.75 16.62 -27.63
C PHE A 61 12.02 15.34 -27.17
N PHE A 62 10.75 15.45 -26.80
CA PHE A 62 9.95 14.31 -26.38
C PHE A 62 9.62 13.37 -27.55
N LEU A 63 9.25 13.93 -28.69
CA LEU A 63 8.94 13.16 -29.90
C LEU A 63 10.16 12.44 -30.47
N PHE A 64 11.36 13.02 -30.37
CA PHE A 64 12.58 12.42 -30.92
C PHE A 64 13.09 11.23 -30.05
N ASN A 65 13.06 11.35 -28.74
CA ASN A 65 13.63 10.35 -27.83
C ASN A 65 12.66 9.21 -27.44
N PHE A 66 11.35 9.47 -27.42
CA PHE A 66 10.33 8.49 -27.00
C PHE A 66 9.47 7.94 -28.13
N ARG A 67 9.60 8.47 -29.36
CA ARG A 67 8.90 7.97 -30.54
C ARG A 67 9.15 6.51 -30.87
N PRO A 68 10.38 5.97 -30.76
CA PRO A 68 10.63 4.54 -30.97
C PRO A 68 9.91 3.67 -29.93
N LEU A 69 9.91 4.10 -28.66
CA LEU A 69 9.29 3.38 -27.55
C LEU A 69 7.73 3.35 -27.67
N LEU A 70 7.14 4.47 -28.08
CA LEU A 70 5.69 4.58 -28.30
C LEU A 70 5.20 3.83 -29.56
N LEU A 71 6.02 3.77 -30.60
CA LEU A 71 5.68 3.02 -31.83
C LEU A 71 5.82 1.51 -31.67
N THR A 72 6.74 1.04 -30.83
CA THR A 72 6.86 -0.38 -30.49
C THR A 72 5.75 -0.84 -29.54
N ALA A 73 5.27 0.02 -28.63
CA ALA A 73 4.13 -0.27 -27.78
C ALA A 73 2.80 -0.42 -28.54
N GLN A 74 2.69 0.12 -29.77
CA GLN A 74 1.50 0.00 -30.63
C GLN A 74 1.47 -1.27 -31.50
N LYS A 75 2.58 -2.01 -31.59
CA LYS A 75 2.69 -3.19 -32.46
C LYS A 75 2.90 -4.48 -31.67
N GLY A 76 1.90 -4.87 -30.89
CA GLY A 76 1.85 -6.25 -30.38
C GLY A 76 2.74 -6.52 -29.17
N VAL A 77 2.29 -7.43 -28.37
CA VAL A 77 2.88 -8.03 -27.19
C VAL A 77 4.42 -7.89 -27.14
N PHE A 78 4.91 -6.89 -26.43
CA PHE A 78 6.34 -6.82 -26.08
C PHE A 78 6.55 -7.86 -24.99
N ILE A 79 6.82 -9.09 -25.37
CA ILE A 79 7.22 -10.14 -24.43
C ILE A 79 8.58 -9.73 -23.87
N MET A 80 8.57 -9.12 -22.68
CA MET A 80 9.78 -8.74 -21.98
C MET A 80 10.05 -9.76 -20.89
N ASN A 81 11.25 -10.28 -20.83
CA ASN A 81 11.63 -11.20 -19.77
C ASN A 81 11.61 -10.49 -18.42
N SER A 82 10.95 -11.07 -17.44
CA SER A 82 10.79 -10.51 -16.10
C SER A 82 12.12 -10.22 -15.39
N LEU A 83 13.16 -11.00 -15.69
CA LEU A 83 14.50 -10.77 -15.13
C LEU A 83 15.05 -9.41 -15.56
N VAL A 84 14.82 -8.99 -16.81
CA VAL A 84 15.28 -7.68 -17.31
C VAL A 84 14.57 -6.56 -16.56
N ILE A 85 13.25 -6.69 -16.31
CA ILE A 85 12.49 -5.73 -15.52
C ILE A 85 13.04 -5.65 -14.10
N LEU A 86 13.29 -6.80 -13.47
CA LEU A 86 13.84 -6.87 -12.11
C LEU A 86 15.22 -6.18 -12.02
N LEU A 87 16.12 -6.43 -12.98
CA LEU A 87 17.45 -5.84 -13.00
C LEU A 87 17.41 -4.32 -13.23
N ILE A 88 16.58 -3.85 -14.16
CA ILE A 88 16.39 -2.40 -14.41
C ILE A 88 15.83 -1.74 -13.14
N ALA A 89 14.82 -2.33 -12.51
CA ALA A 89 14.22 -1.80 -11.29
C ALA A 89 15.23 -1.78 -10.14
N ALA A 90 15.96 -2.87 -9.91
CA ALA A 90 16.99 -2.93 -8.87
C ALA A 90 18.08 -1.89 -9.09
N ALA A 91 18.55 -1.69 -10.33
CA ALA A 91 19.55 -0.67 -10.68
C ALA A 91 18.99 0.75 -10.44
N ALA A 92 17.75 1.03 -10.83
CA ALA A 92 17.11 2.33 -10.62
C ALA A 92 16.91 2.64 -9.12
N LEU A 93 16.46 1.67 -8.34
CA LEU A 93 16.25 1.79 -6.90
C LEU A 93 17.58 1.97 -6.15
N LEU A 94 18.60 1.18 -6.49
CA LEU A 94 19.95 1.33 -5.94
C LEU A 94 20.55 2.69 -6.30
N GLY A 95 20.40 3.11 -7.56
CA GLY A 95 20.80 4.44 -8.03
C GLY A 95 20.08 5.56 -7.24
N GLY A 96 18.78 5.44 -7.03
CA GLY A 96 17.99 6.35 -6.20
C GLY A 96 18.53 6.45 -4.77
N TYR A 97 18.84 5.33 -4.14
CA TYR A 97 19.42 5.30 -2.80
C TYR A 97 20.82 5.94 -2.74
N LEU A 98 21.71 5.54 -3.68
CA LEU A 98 23.12 5.98 -3.66
C LEU A 98 23.29 7.45 -4.08
N LEU A 99 22.47 7.95 -5.00
CA LEU A 99 22.59 9.32 -5.52
C LEU A 99 21.64 10.25 -4.77
N TYR A 100 20.33 10.04 -4.89
CA TYR A 100 19.34 10.98 -4.36
C TYR A 100 19.20 10.88 -2.84
N GLY A 101 19.19 9.67 -2.26
CA GLY A 101 19.14 9.49 -0.82
C GLY A 101 20.33 10.10 -0.10
N ARG A 102 21.56 9.90 -0.61
CA ARG A 102 22.77 10.52 -0.05
C ARG A 102 22.79 12.04 -0.24
N PHE A 103 22.28 12.54 -1.36
CA PHE A 103 22.11 13.98 -1.57
C PHE A 103 21.19 14.59 -0.50
N LEU A 104 20.06 13.96 -0.20
CA LEU A 104 19.15 14.43 0.86
C LEU A 104 19.82 14.41 2.23
N ALA A 105 20.49 13.32 2.58
CA ALA A 105 21.18 13.16 3.85
C ALA A 105 22.27 14.25 4.04
N GLY A 106 23.06 14.54 3.02
CA GLY A 106 24.05 15.61 3.04
C GLY A 106 23.40 17.00 3.12
N THR A 107 22.28 17.21 2.42
CA THR A 107 21.58 18.50 2.38
C THR A 107 20.90 18.86 3.70
N TRP A 108 20.35 17.86 4.41
CA TRP A 108 19.63 18.09 5.68
C TRP A 108 20.56 18.12 6.89
N GLY A 109 21.82 17.76 6.74
CA GLY A 109 22.85 17.88 7.79
C GLY A 109 22.68 16.82 8.87
N ILE A 110 22.96 15.56 8.52
CA ILE A 110 23.10 14.46 9.47
C ILE A 110 24.40 14.67 10.27
N ASP A 111 24.31 14.63 11.59
CA ASP A 111 25.46 14.71 12.48
C ASP A 111 25.73 13.35 13.17
N PRO A 112 26.76 12.60 12.73
CA PRO A 112 27.11 11.33 13.34
C PRO A 112 27.58 11.42 14.81
N LYS A 113 27.92 12.63 15.29
CA LYS A 113 28.39 12.86 16.67
C LYS A 113 27.24 13.26 17.62
N ALA A 114 26.08 13.64 17.07
CA ALA A 114 24.92 14.01 17.88
C ALA A 114 24.39 12.81 18.66
N LYS A 115 24.07 13.02 19.94
CA LYS A 115 23.34 12.03 20.74
C LYS A 115 21.90 11.96 20.24
N THR A 116 21.45 10.77 19.91
CA THR A 116 20.07 10.52 19.47
C THR A 116 19.10 10.43 20.64
N PRO A 117 17.79 10.60 20.40
CA PRO A 117 16.76 10.42 21.43
C PRO A 117 16.84 9.07 22.16
N ALA A 118 17.28 8.02 21.47
CA ALA A 118 17.47 6.69 22.05
C ALA A 118 18.38 6.71 23.28
N TYR A 119 19.42 7.56 23.29
CA TYR A 119 20.34 7.74 24.45
C TYR A 119 19.90 8.86 25.40
N LEU A 120 19.28 9.94 24.87
CA LEU A 120 18.88 11.09 25.67
C LEU A 120 17.72 10.76 26.62
N HIS A 121 16.82 9.90 26.18
CA HIS A 121 15.60 9.53 26.89
C HIS A 121 15.51 8.02 27.15
N GLU A 122 16.65 7.33 27.23
CA GLU A 122 16.72 5.88 27.46
C GLU A 122 15.89 5.46 28.67
N ASP A 123 14.83 4.67 28.47
CA ASP A 123 13.90 4.20 29.49
C ASP A 123 13.81 2.66 29.56
N GLY A 124 14.53 1.98 28.68
CA GLY A 124 14.51 0.52 28.55
C GLY A 124 13.18 -0.06 28.05
N LYS A 125 12.24 0.79 27.56
CA LYS A 125 10.91 0.39 27.06
C LYS A 125 10.66 0.90 25.64
N ASP A 126 10.53 2.22 25.49
CA ASP A 126 10.29 2.88 24.21
C ASP A 126 11.58 3.43 23.61
N TYR A 127 12.43 4.00 24.43
CA TYR A 127 13.72 4.56 24.03
C TYR A 127 14.84 3.57 24.38
N VAL A 128 15.28 2.81 23.37
CA VAL A 128 16.30 1.76 23.53
C VAL A 128 17.29 1.84 22.37
N PRO A 129 18.57 2.20 22.62
CA PRO A 129 19.58 2.25 21.56
C PRO A 129 19.79 0.87 20.93
N SER A 130 19.37 0.72 19.68
CA SER A 130 19.36 -0.56 18.97
C SER A 130 20.34 -0.57 17.79
N SER A 131 20.79 -1.76 17.37
CA SER A 131 21.68 -1.90 16.22
C SER A 131 21.00 -1.43 14.93
N LYS A 132 21.78 -0.92 13.98
CA LYS A 132 21.29 -0.48 12.67
C LYS A 132 20.38 -1.50 11.98
N LEU A 133 20.78 -2.78 11.99
CA LEU A 133 20.00 -3.85 11.36
C LEU A 133 18.71 -4.16 12.13
N THR A 134 18.75 -4.10 13.46
CA THR A 134 17.54 -4.29 14.28
C THR A 134 16.51 -3.21 14.00
N VAL A 135 16.93 -1.94 13.95
CA VAL A 135 16.01 -0.83 13.65
C VAL A 135 15.50 -0.91 12.20
N PHE A 136 16.35 -1.28 11.25
CA PHE A 136 15.96 -1.50 9.87
C PHE A 136 14.93 -2.62 9.75
N ALA A 137 15.17 -3.77 10.38
CA ALA A 137 14.25 -4.90 10.37
C ALA A 137 12.88 -4.51 10.97
N HIS A 138 12.87 -3.78 12.09
CA HIS A 138 11.63 -3.27 12.69
C HIS A 138 10.91 -2.27 11.75
N GLN A 139 11.63 -1.29 11.21
CA GLN A 139 11.06 -0.33 10.25
C GLN A 139 10.47 -1.06 9.05
N PHE A 140 11.26 -1.92 8.41
CA PHE A 140 10.86 -2.64 7.20
C PHE A 140 9.69 -3.58 7.44
N SER A 141 9.71 -4.41 8.49
CA SER A 141 8.58 -5.31 8.80
C SER A 141 7.29 -4.58 9.16
N SER A 142 7.40 -3.36 9.70
CA SER A 142 6.24 -2.55 10.07
C SER A 142 5.61 -1.82 8.88
N ILE A 143 6.43 -1.37 7.90
CA ILE A 143 5.95 -0.67 6.70
C ILE A 143 5.56 -1.64 5.59
N ALA A 144 6.36 -2.70 5.36
CA ALA A 144 6.12 -3.70 4.33
C ALA A 144 4.95 -4.62 4.72
N GLY A 145 3.76 -4.05 4.78
CA GLY A 145 2.52 -4.77 5.00
C GLY A 145 2.01 -5.45 3.72
N ALA A 146 0.70 -5.65 3.64
CA ALA A 146 0.03 -6.22 2.46
C ALA A 146 0.02 -5.29 1.25
N GLY A 147 0.19 -3.98 1.47
CA GLY A 147 0.05 -2.95 0.44
C GLY A 147 0.98 -3.08 -0.77
N PRO A 148 2.29 -3.32 -0.61
CA PRO A 148 3.21 -3.50 -1.74
C PRO A 148 2.94 -4.76 -2.57
N VAL A 149 2.24 -5.75 -2.02
CA VAL A 149 1.75 -6.90 -2.79
C VAL A 149 0.46 -6.56 -3.52
N GLN A 150 -0.50 -6.03 -2.82
CA GLN A 150 -1.85 -5.81 -3.35
C GLN A 150 -1.92 -4.66 -4.36
N GLY A 151 -1.29 -3.53 -4.06
CA GLY A 151 -1.38 -2.31 -4.88
C GLY A 151 -0.96 -2.53 -6.33
N PRO A 152 0.25 -3.05 -6.60
CA PRO A 152 0.70 -3.31 -7.96
C PRO A 152 -0.15 -4.34 -8.71
N ILE A 153 -0.65 -5.38 -8.03
CA ILE A 153 -1.54 -6.39 -8.64
C ILE A 153 -2.87 -5.77 -9.06
N LEU A 154 -3.51 -4.98 -8.19
CA LEU A 154 -4.76 -4.29 -8.54
C LEU A 154 -4.57 -3.23 -9.62
N ALA A 155 -3.42 -2.53 -9.65
CA ALA A 155 -3.13 -1.52 -10.66
C ALA A 155 -2.70 -2.11 -12.00
N ALA A 156 -2.34 -3.40 -12.05
CA ALA A 156 -1.88 -4.08 -13.26
C ALA A 156 -2.93 -4.10 -14.39
N VAL A 157 -4.19 -3.81 -14.09
CA VAL A 157 -5.25 -3.59 -15.08
C VAL A 157 -4.91 -2.47 -16.08
N PHE A 158 -4.06 -1.51 -15.73
CA PHE A 158 -3.57 -0.46 -16.64
C PHE A 158 -2.37 -0.89 -17.50
N GLY A 159 -1.84 -2.09 -17.27
CA GLY A 159 -0.62 -2.61 -17.90
C GLY A 159 0.61 -2.44 -17.01
N TRP A 160 1.70 -3.21 -17.31
CA TRP A 160 2.87 -3.25 -16.44
C TRP A 160 3.75 -1.99 -16.51
N VAL A 161 3.80 -1.29 -17.64
CA VAL A 161 4.66 -0.10 -17.81
C VAL A 161 4.28 1.04 -16.88
N PRO A 162 3.00 1.53 -16.86
CA PRO A 162 2.64 2.63 -15.97
C PRO A 162 2.77 2.27 -14.49
N VAL A 163 2.51 1.00 -14.13
CA VAL A 163 2.69 0.50 -12.77
C VAL A 163 4.17 0.53 -12.36
N LEU A 164 5.06 0.01 -13.21
CA LEU A 164 6.51 0.03 -12.96
C LEU A 164 7.05 1.46 -12.83
N LEU A 165 6.66 2.35 -13.74
CA LEU A 165 7.08 3.75 -13.70
C LEU A 165 6.65 4.44 -12.39
N TRP A 166 5.40 4.23 -11.96
CA TRP A 166 4.94 4.82 -10.70
C TRP A 166 5.62 4.20 -9.48
N LEU A 167 5.88 2.88 -9.46
CA LEU A 167 6.66 2.25 -8.39
C LEU A 167 8.05 2.89 -8.28
N LEU A 168 8.78 3.01 -9.38
CA LEU A 168 10.16 3.52 -9.36
C LEU A 168 10.22 5.02 -9.02
N VAL A 169 9.42 5.85 -9.69
CA VAL A 169 9.41 7.30 -9.47
C VAL A 169 8.81 7.63 -8.09
N GLY A 170 7.68 7.01 -7.76
CA GLY A 170 7.01 7.20 -6.48
C GLY A 170 7.86 6.72 -5.31
N GLY A 171 8.42 5.51 -5.40
CA GLY A 171 9.27 4.93 -4.35
C GLY A 171 10.51 5.76 -4.06
N VAL A 172 11.23 6.20 -5.09
CA VAL A 172 12.48 6.96 -4.95
C VAL A 172 12.27 8.41 -4.55
N PHE A 173 11.38 9.14 -5.27
CA PHE A 173 11.30 10.59 -5.12
C PHE A 173 10.18 11.08 -4.19
N PHE A 174 9.27 10.20 -3.80
CA PHE A 174 8.14 10.53 -2.93
C PHE A 174 8.19 9.73 -1.63
N GLY A 175 8.02 8.40 -1.69
CA GLY A 175 7.91 7.55 -0.50
C GLY A 175 9.18 7.53 0.33
N ALA A 176 10.33 7.22 -0.28
CA ALA A 176 11.60 7.18 0.45
C ALA A 176 12.02 8.55 1.02
N VAL A 177 11.67 9.65 0.33
CA VAL A 177 11.87 11.02 0.82
C VAL A 177 11.01 11.29 2.04
N GLN A 178 9.75 10.87 2.00
CA GLN A 178 8.81 11.01 3.11
C GLN A 178 9.24 10.21 4.33
N ASP A 179 9.60 8.94 4.15
CA ASP A 179 9.97 8.03 5.24
C ASP A 179 11.26 8.49 5.93
N PHE A 180 12.28 8.82 5.13
CA PHE A 180 13.51 9.40 5.65
C PHE A 180 13.27 10.76 6.31
N GLY A 181 12.43 11.61 5.72
CA GLY A 181 12.09 12.93 6.25
C GLY A 181 11.33 12.87 7.56
N ALA A 182 10.39 11.94 7.71
CA ALA A 182 9.63 11.71 8.93
C ALA A 182 10.53 11.20 10.07
N LEU A 183 11.40 10.22 9.75
CA LEU A 183 12.40 9.71 10.69
C LEU A 183 13.36 10.81 11.14
N TYR A 184 13.90 11.58 10.19
CA TYR A 184 14.80 12.69 10.43
C TYR A 184 14.16 13.78 11.30
N ALA A 185 12.93 14.22 10.95
CA ALA A 185 12.20 15.21 11.71
C ALA A 185 11.94 14.74 13.15
N SER A 186 11.61 13.47 13.34
CA SER A 186 11.37 12.90 14.66
C SER A 186 12.63 12.80 15.50
N VAL A 187 13.73 12.29 14.95
CA VAL A 187 15.03 12.21 15.66
C VAL A 187 15.51 13.61 16.07
N LYS A 188 15.35 14.62 15.21
CA LYS A 188 15.70 16.03 15.54
C LYS A 188 14.72 16.72 16.50
N ASN A 189 13.61 16.06 16.86
CA ASN A 189 12.61 16.55 17.82
C ASN A 189 12.36 15.51 18.92
N ASP A 190 13.41 14.98 19.53
CA ASP A 190 13.37 14.10 20.72
C ASP A 190 12.58 12.81 20.54
N GLY A 191 12.50 12.28 19.32
CA GLY A 191 11.70 11.08 19.01
C GLY A 191 10.19 11.31 19.03
N LYS A 192 9.74 12.57 18.92
CA LYS A 192 8.31 12.92 18.92
C LYS A 192 7.61 12.47 17.64
N SER A 193 6.34 12.07 17.76
CA SER A 193 5.51 11.71 16.61
C SER A 193 5.24 12.92 15.69
N ILE A 194 4.87 12.65 14.43
CA ILE A 194 4.51 13.71 13.47
C ILE A 194 3.40 14.62 14.02
N GLY A 195 2.41 14.08 14.72
CA GLY A 195 1.36 14.87 15.37
C GLY A 195 1.92 15.90 16.37
N MET A 196 2.89 15.50 17.19
CA MET A 196 3.55 16.39 18.15
C MET A 196 4.48 17.40 17.46
N ILE A 197 5.09 17.04 16.34
CA ILE A 197 5.88 17.95 15.51
C ILE A 197 4.96 19.01 14.87
N ILE A 198 3.78 18.59 14.38
CA ILE A 198 2.74 19.52 13.88
C ILE A 198 2.31 20.49 15.01
N GLU A 199 2.11 19.99 16.22
CA GLU A 199 1.80 20.88 17.35
C GLU A 199 2.88 21.93 17.59
N LYS A 200 4.16 21.51 17.64
CA LYS A 200 5.30 22.36 17.91
C LYS A 200 5.48 23.50 16.88
N TYR A 201 5.34 23.18 15.59
CA TYR A 201 5.64 24.12 14.48
C TYR A 201 4.42 24.78 13.87
N ILE A 202 3.23 24.19 14.01
CA ILE A 202 1.99 24.62 13.36
C ILE A 202 0.94 25.05 14.39
N GLY A 203 0.86 24.32 15.53
CA GLY A 203 0.00 24.65 16.67
C GLY A 203 -1.03 23.56 17.01
N LYS A 204 -1.66 23.70 18.19
CA LYS A 204 -2.63 22.72 18.77
C LYS A 204 -3.81 22.40 17.85
N LYS A 205 -4.36 23.39 17.12
CA LYS A 205 -5.47 23.14 16.17
C LYS A 205 -5.03 22.20 15.03
N GLY A 206 -3.82 22.41 14.51
CA GLY A 206 -3.24 21.53 13.47
C GLY A 206 -3.11 20.08 13.96
N ARG A 207 -2.62 19.87 15.19
CA ARG A 207 -2.55 18.54 15.81
C ARG A 207 -3.92 17.87 15.91
N ARG A 208 -4.94 18.57 16.42
CA ARG A 208 -6.29 17.98 16.56
C ARG A 208 -6.88 17.54 15.22
N PHE A 209 -6.79 18.39 14.19
CA PHE A 209 -7.25 18.02 12.85
C PHE A 209 -6.45 16.85 12.26
N PHE A 210 -5.15 16.81 12.47
CA PHE A 210 -4.31 15.71 12.04
C PHE A 210 -4.63 14.41 12.77
N SER A 211 -4.83 14.43 14.09
CA SER A 211 -5.20 13.23 14.88
C SER A 211 -6.57 12.68 14.46
N LEU A 212 -7.55 13.56 14.17
CA LEU A 212 -8.86 13.15 13.66
C LEU A 212 -8.72 12.53 12.25
N PHE A 213 -7.89 13.13 11.38
CA PHE A 213 -7.59 12.57 10.07
C PHE A 213 -6.95 11.17 10.19
N CYS A 214 -5.96 11.03 11.07
CA CYS A 214 -5.30 9.73 11.34
C CYS A 214 -6.30 8.69 11.84
N TRP A 215 -7.22 9.07 12.73
CA TRP A 215 -8.24 8.15 13.22
C TRP A 215 -9.17 7.66 12.10
N LEU A 216 -9.71 8.56 11.27
CA LEU A 216 -10.53 8.18 10.11
C LEU A 216 -9.78 7.32 9.12
N PHE A 217 -8.50 7.62 8.87
CA PHE A 217 -7.62 6.80 8.05
C PHE A 217 -7.49 5.37 8.60
N THR A 218 -7.33 5.22 9.93
CA THR A 218 -7.22 3.88 10.53
C THR A 218 -8.48 3.05 10.37
N LEU A 219 -9.68 3.66 10.34
CA LEU A 219 -10.93 2.96 10.05
C LEU A 219 -10.93 2.34 8.65
N LEU A 220 -10.43 3.08 7.66
CA LEU A 220 -10.32 2.58 6.28
C LEU A 220 -9.31 1.44 6.15
N VAL A 221 -8.18 1.52 6.87
CA VAL A 221 -7.19 0.42 6.90
C VAL A 221 -7.79 -0.83 7.51
N ILE A 222 -8.46 -0.70 8.67
CA ILE A 222 -9.14 -1.81 9.35
C ILE A 222 -10.15 -2.46 8.38
N ALA A 223 -10.98 -1.65 7.71
CA ALA A 223 -11.98 -2.14 6.78
C ALA A 223 -11.36 -2.89 5.59
N ALA A 224 -10.41 -2.25 4.89
CA ALA A 224 -9.81 -2.79 3.68
C ALA A 224 -9.03 -4.08 3.94
N PHE A 225 -8.16 -4.08 4.94
CA PHE A 225 -7.29 -5.23 5.22
C PHE A 225 -8.04 -6.38 5.88
N THR A 226 -9.00 -6.11 6.79
CA THR A 226 -9.83 -7.18 7.36
C THR A 226 -10.63 -7.88 6.27
N SER A 227 -11.30 -7.12 5.39
CA SER A 227 -12.06 -7.71 4.29
C SER A 227 -11.16 -8.51 3.34
N MET A 228 -9.96 -8.02 3.02
CA MET A 228 -9.00 -8.72 2.16
C MET A 228 -8.53 -10.04 2.79
N VAL A 229 -8.09 -10.00 4.03
CA VAL A 229 -7.63 -11.20 4.76
C VAL A 229 -8.76 -12.23 4.86
N SER A 230 -9.95 -11.79 5.23
CA SER A 230 -11.11 -12.68 5.38
C SER A 230 -11.54 -13.30 4.05
N SER A 231 -11.48 -12.54 2.94
CA SER A 231 -11.74 -13.08 1.60
C SER A 231 -10.68 -14.11 1.18
N THR A 232 -9.41 -13.87 1.54
CA THR A 232 -8.31 -14.81 1.27
C THR A 232 -8.42 -16.08 2.11
N PHE A 233 -8.92 -15.98 3.34
CA PHE A 233 -9.14 -17.10 4.26
C PHE A 233 -10.43 -17.88 4.00
N ASN A 234 -11.27 -17.40 3.05
CA ASN A 234 -12.51 -18.08 2.74
C ASN A 234 -12.27 -19.55 2.38
N GLY A 235 -12.82 -20.46 3.18
CA GLY A 235 -12.69 -21.90 3.00
C GLY A 235 -13.58 -22.47 1.89
N PHE A 236 -14.31 -21.61 1.16
CA PHE A 236 -15.25 -22.01 0.11
C PHE A 236 -15.03 -21.17 -1.15
N THR A 237 -15.11 -21.80 -2.31
CA THR A 237 -15.14 -21.16 -3.64
C THR A 237 -16.40 -21.58 -4.37
N ALA A 238 -16.89 -20.73 -5.29
CA ALA A 238 -17.96 -21.14 -6.18
C ALA A 238 -17.42 -22.17 -7.19
N ALA A 239 -18.05 -23.31 -7.30
CA ALA A 239 -17.79 -24.29 -8.34
C ALA A 239 -18.54 -23.89 -9.64
N GLU A 240 -18.16 -24.48 -10.79
CA GLU A 240 -18.78 -24.18 -12.08
C GLU A 240 -20.29 -24.50 -12.12
N ASP A 241 -20.74 -25.45 -11.31
CA ASP A 241 -22.14 -25.84 -11.13
C ASP A 241 -22.93 -24.95 -10.14
N GLY A 242 -22.29 -23.91 -9.58
CA GLY A 242 -22.88 -23.01 -8.59
C GLY A 242 -22.89 -23.58 -7.15
N THR A 243 -22.36 -24.77 -6.93
CA THR A 243 -22.18 -25.33 -5.58
C THR A 243 -20.95 -24.75 -4.87
N ALA A 244 -20.90 -24.82 -3.54
CA ALA A 244 -19.74 -24.38 -2.77
C ALA A 244 -18.69 -25.50 -2.74
N ALA A 245 -17.55 -25.28 -3.40
CA ALA A 245 -16.39 -26.16 -3.32
C ALA A 245 -15.46 -25.76 -2.16
N LEU A 246 -14.76 -26.74 -1.59
CA LEU A 246 -13.80 -26.50 -0.51
C LEU A 246 -12.52 -25.84 -1.04
N ASN A 247 -12.11 -24.72 -0.44
CA ASN A 247 -10.86 -24.04 -0.69
C ASN A 247 -9.83 -24.42 0.39
N TYR A 248 -9.11 -25.50 0.16
CA TYR A 248 -8.09 -26.00 1.08
C TYR A 248 -6.99 -24.98 1.38
N ASN A 249 -6.47 -24.29 0.35
CA ASN A 249 -5.36 -23.34 0.51
C ASN A 249 -5.75 -22.17 1.41
N GLY A 250 -6.93 -21.60 1.21
CA GLY A 250 -7.46 -20.52 2.05
C GLY A 250 -7.68 -20.99 3.50
N ALA A 251 -8.32 -22.14 3.69
CA ALA A 251 -8.59 -22.71 5.01
C ALA A 251 -7.31 -23.08 5.77
N ALA A 252 -6.33 -23.68 5.10
CA ALA A 252 -5.04 -24.02 5.72
C ALA A 252 -4.25 -22.76 6.10
N ALA A 253 -4.16 -21.78 5.19
CA ALA A 253 -3.48 -20.50 5.49
C ALA A 253 -4.14 -19.76 6.66
N ALA A 254 -5.47 -19.77 6.76
CA ALA A 254 -6.21 -19.21 7.88
C ALA A 254 -5.88 -19.89 9.20
N THR A 255 -5.91 -21.23 9.23
CA THR A 255 -5.58 -21.99 10.43
C THR A 255 -4.14 -21.71 10.89
N ILE A 256 -3.17 -21.74 9.96
CA ILE A 256 -1.78 -21.44 10.28
C ILE A 256 -1.65 -20.02 10.84
N SER A 257 -2.35 -19.04 10.26
CA SER A 257 -2.30 -17.66 10.74
C SER A 257 -2.88 -17.50 12.15
N MET A 258 -3.92 -18.23 12.51
CA MET A 258 -4.46 -18.23 13.86
C MET A 258 -3.54 -18.96 14.86
N LEU A 259 -2.96 -20.09 14.46
CA LEU A 259 -1.94 -20.80 15.26
C LEU A 259 -0.70 -19.92 15.46
N PHE A 260 -0.31 -19.13 14.46
CA PHE A 260 0.79 -18.19 14.53
C PHE A 260 0.60 -17.13 15.62
N ILE A 261 -0.62 -16.63 15.81
CA ILE A 261 -0.96 -15.70 16.89
C ILE A 261 -0.75 -16.36 18.25
N ALA A 262 -1.28 -17.59 18.43
CA ALA A 262 -1.10 -18.34 19.66
C ALA A 262 0.38 -18.65 19.94
N ALA A 263 1.12 -19.04 18.91
CA ALA A 263 2.55 -19.33 19.03
C ALA A 263 3.37 -18.06 19.36
N ALA A 264 3.02 -16.91 18.80
CA ALA A 264 3.66 -15.64 19.15
C ALA A 264 3.48 -15.31 20.65
N MET A 265 2.29 -15.52 21.20
CA MET A 265 2.05 -15.33 22.63
C MET A 265 2.88 -16.30 23.49
N ILE A 266 2.91 -17.59 23.11
CA ILE A 266 3.75 -18.59 23.79
C ILE A 266 5.23 -18.18 23.74
N PHE A 267 5.70 -17.78 22.56
CA PHE A 267 7.07 -17.33 22.36
C PHE A 267 7.40 -16.08 23.21
N GLY A 268 6.46 -15.12 23.32
CA GLY A 268 6.58 -13.96 24.20
C GLY A 268 6.70 -14.34 25.68
N LEU A 269 5.90 -15.29 26.14
CA LEU A 269 5.98 -15.81 27.50
C LEU A 269 7.31 -16.52 27.76
N LEU A 270 7.79 -17.32 26.80
CA LEU A 270 9.09 -17.99 26.86
C LEU A 270 10.25 -17.00 26.92
N GLN A 271 10.21 -15.97 26.08
CA GLN A 271 11.23 -14.88 26.11
C GLN A 271 11.26 -14.15 27.45
N LYS A 272 10.11 -13.93 28.08
CA LYS A 272 10.04 -13.29 29.40
C LYS A 272 10.54 -14.19 30.51
N ARG A 273 10.31 -15.52 30.39
CA ARG A 273 10.69 -16.51 31.42
C ARG A 273 12.16 -16.90 31.33
N PHE A 274 12.70 -16.99 30.11
CA PHE A 274 14.06 -17.50 29.87
C PHE A 274 14.87 -16.45 29.11
N SER A 275 16.07 -16.13 29.62
CA SER A 275 17.03 -15.29 28.92
C SER A 275 17.73 -16.11 27.83
N MET A 276 17.18 -16.09 26.63
CA MET A 276 17.69 -16.86 25.48
C MET A 276 18.73 -16.05 24.69
N LYS A 277 19.83 -16.71 24.27
CA LYS A 277 20.77 -16.12 23.30
C LYS A 277 20.09 -15.95 21.94
N GLU A 278 20.49 -14.93 21.16
CA GLU A 278 19.84 -14.59 19.88
C GLU A 278 19.77 -15.77 18.89
N GLY A 279 20.83 -16.59 18.80
CA GLY A 279 20.80 -17.79 17.94
C GLY A 279 19.77 -18.83 18.38
N VAL A 280 19.61 -19.04 19.71
CA VAL A 280 18.59 -19.96 20.25
C VAL A 280 17.18 -19.43 19.98
N LYS A 281 16.97 -18.12 20.12
CA LYS A 281 15.70 -17.47 19.77
C LYS A 281 15.33 -17.68 18.29
N ALA A 282 16.30 -17.50 17.38
CA ALA A 282 16.07 -17.70 15.96
C ALA A 282 15.71 -19.15 15.63
N VAL A 283 16.45 -20.12 16.18
CA VAL A 283 16.15 -21.56 15.97
C VAL A 283 14.78 -21.90 16.55
N ALA A 284 14.45 -21.45 17.75
CA ALA A 284 13.14 -21.67 18.36
C ALA A 284 11.99 -21.04 17.54
N ALA A 285 12.21 -19.85 16.99
CA ALA A 285 11.25 -19.17 16.12
C ALA A 285 10.98 -20.00 14.84
N ILE A 286 12.04 -20.44 14.15
CA ILE A 286 11.92 -21.24 12.93
C ILE A 286 11.26 -22.60 13.21
N ALA A 287 11.65 -23.27 14.31
CA ALA A 287 11.04 -24.53 14.72
C ALA A 287 9.53 -24.36 15.01
N LEU A 288 9.16 -23.30 15.71
CA LEU A 288 7.77 -22.98 16.02
C LEU A 288 6.95 -22.70 14.74
N LEU A 289 7.52 -21.93 13.80
CA LEU A 289 6.90 -21.69 12.50
C LEU A 289 6.68 -22.99 11.72
N ALA A 290 7.67 -23.90 11.69
CA ALA A 290 7.57 -25.18 11.02
C ALA A 290 6.49 -26.07 11.64
N VAL A 291 6.41 -26.14 12.97
CA VAL A 291 5.36 -26.89 13.69
C VAL A 291 3.97 -26.36 13.37
N MET A 292 3.78 -25.04 13.41
CA MET A 292 2.48 -24.41 13.10
C MET A 292 2.07 -24.66 11.66
N PHE A 293 3.02 -24.55 10.72
CA PHE A 293 2.78 -24.84 9.32
C PHE A 293 2.31 -26.29 9.12
N ALA A 294 3.03 -27.23 9.72
CA ALA A 294 2.68 -28.65 9.64
C ALA A 294 1.30 -28.97 10.27
N LEU A 295 0.98 -28.34 11.41
CA LEU A 295 -0.32 -28.51 12.06
C LEU A 295 -1.45 -27.90 11.25
N GLY A 296 -1.29 -26.69 10.73
CA GLY A 296 -2.34 -26.03 9.96
C GLY A 296 -2.62 -26.68 8.61
N MET A 297 -1.59 -27.27 7.97
CA MET A 297 -1.77 -28.10 6.77
C MET A 297 -2.62 -29.35 7.04
N LYS A 298 -2.57 -29.90 8.26
CA LYS A 298 -3.34 -31.12 8.65
C LYS A 298 -4.74 -30.80 9.18
N LEU A 299 -4.96 -29.59 9.69
CA LEU A 299 -6.19 -29.21 10.40
C LEU A 299 -6.80 -27.92 9.80
N PRO A 300 -7.17 -27.88 8.51
CA PRO A 300 -7.73 -26.68 7.89
C PRO A 300 -9.12 -26.34 8.46
N TRP A 301 -9.35 -25.06 8.81
CA TRP A 301 -10.63 -24.55 9.30
C TRP A 301 -11.42 -23.93 8.14
N TYR A 302 -12.52 -24.58 7.78
CA TYR A 302 -13.40 -24.11 6.71
C TYR A 302 -14.46 -23.16 7.27
N LEU A 303 -14.17 -21.86 7.23
CA LEU A 303 -15.11 -20.80 7.58
C LEU A 303 -15.34 -19.90 6.36
N THR A 304 -16.50 -19.25 6.31
CA THR A 304 -16.82 -18.25 5.28
C THR A 304 -16.09 -16.94 5.51
N ALA A 305 -15.96 -16.12 4.48
CA ALA A 305 -15.35 -14.78 4.60
C ALA A 305 -16.04 -13.90 5.67
N SER A 306 -17.38 -13.99 5.80
CA SER A 306 -18.13 -13.24 6.83
C SER A 306 -17.81 -13.70 8.25
N GLN A 307 -17.63 -15.01 8.46
CA GLN A 307 -17.20 -15.54 9.75
C GLN A 307 -15.77 -15.13 10.07
N TRP A 308 -14.87 -15.13 9.08
CA TRP A 308 -13.51 -14.64 9.25
C TRP A 308 -13.44 -13.14 9.56
N ASN A 309 -14.32 -12.30 8.98
CA ASN A 309 -14.41 -10.88 9.36
C ASN A 309 -14.64 -10.73 10.87
N PHE A 310 -15.56 -11.51 11.44
CA PHE A 310 -15.84 -11.46 12.88
C PHE A 310 -14.65 -11.96 13.71
N VAL A 311 -14.03 -13.09 13.33
CA VAL A 311 -12.88 -13.68 14.03
C VAL A 311 -11.69 -12.69 14.04
N VAL A 312 -11.39 -12.07 12.88
CA VAL A 312 -10.33 -11.08 12.77
C VAL A 312 -10.62 -9.85 13.63
N MET A 313 -11.86 -9.34 13.65
CA MET A 313 -12.23 -8.20 14.49
C MET A 313 -12.11 -8.51 15.99
N ALA A 314 -12.53 -9.71 16.42
CA ALA A 314 -12.36 -10.17 17.81
C ALA A 314 -10.85 -10.24 18.18
N TYR A 315 -10.04 -10.77 17.26
CA TYR A 315 -8.60 -10.77 17.40
C TYR A 315 -8.01 -9.35 17.52
N LEU A 316 -8.42 -8.41 16.66
CA LEU A 316 -7.95 -7.02 16.69
C LEU A 316 -8.30 -6.31 18.00
N PHE A 317 -9.47 -6.61 18.58
CA PHE A 317 -9.82 -6.12 19.91
C PHE A 317 -8.79 -6.59 20.95
N ALA A 318 -8.51 -7.88 20.99
CA ALA A 318 -7.51 -8.44 21.90
C ALA A 318 -6.12 -7.82 21.67
N ALA A 319 -5.66 -7.75 20.41
CA ALA A 319 -4.37 -7.17 20.04
C ALA A 319 -4.22 -5.69 20.42
N SER A 320 -5.30 -4.91 20.28
CA SER A 320 -5.31 -3.49 20.64
C SER A 320 -5.15 -3.23 22.13
N VAL A 321 -5.70 -4.11 23.00
CA VAL A 321 -5.71 -3.90 24.46
C VAL A 321 -4.58 -4.63 25.20
N MET A 322 -4.01 -5.69 24.59
CA MET A 322 -2.94 -6.47 25.19
C MET A 322 -1.59 -5.72 25.26
N PRO A 323 -0.72 -6.05 26.25
CA PRO A 323 0.63 -5.50 26.31
C PRO A 323 1.47 -5.87 25.07
N MET A 324 2.31 -4.93 24.61
CA MET A 324 3.15 -5.13 23.41
C MET A 324 4.11 -6.32 23.52
N TRP A 325 4.68 -6.54 24.69
CA TRP A 325 5.64 -7.63 24.92
C TRP A 325 5.03 -9.03 24.81
N LEU A 326 3.70 -9.15 25.00
CA LEU A 326 3.03 -10.46 24.98
C LEU A 326 2.69 -10.92 23.55
N LEU A 327 2.27 -10.03 22.68
CA LEU A 327 1.80 -10.36 21.33
C LEU A 327 2.63 -9.68 20.24
N MET A 328 2.70 -8.35 20.21
CA MET A 328 3.25 -7.62 19.06
C MET A 328 4.75 -7.87 18.86
N GLN A 329 5.58 -7.68 19.89
CA GLN A 329 7.03 -7.85 19.77
C GLN A 329 7.44 -9.28 19.37
N PRO A 330 6.93 -10.37 20.03
CA PRO A 330 7.25 -11.72 19.61
C PRO A 330 6.74 -12.04 18.21
N ARG A 331 5.55 -11.52 17.85
CA ARG A 331 4.96 -11.73 16.56
C ARG A 331 5.76 -11.05 15.45
N ASP A 332 6.16 -9.80 15.63
CA ASP A 332 6.98 -9.07 14.66
C ASP A 332 8.33 -9.78 14.43
N TYR A 333 8.92 -10.34 15.49
CA TYR A 333 10.13 -11.16 15.37
C TYR A 333 9.91 -12.41 14.50
N LEU A 334 8.82 -13.15 14.73
CA LEU A 334 8.45 -14.32 13.91
C LEU A 334 8.11 -13.91 12.46
N THR A 335 7.36 -12.82 12.28
CA THR A 335 6.96 -12.29 10.97
C THR A 335 8.17 -11.90 10.13
N THR A 336 9.27 -11.44 10.74
CA THR A 336 10.51 -11.10 10.03
C THR A 336 11.07 -12.30 9.26
N PHE A 337 11.04 -13.51 9.84
CA PHE A 337 11.48 -14.72 9.14
C PHE A 337 10.55 -15.10 7.99
N MET A 338 9.24 -14.93 8.18
CA MET A 338 8.24 -15.17 7.13
C MET A 338 8.40 -14.20 5.97
N LEU A 339 8.55 -12.90 6.27
CA LEU A 339 8.77 -11.85 5.28
C LEU A 339 10.05 -12.09 4.49
N LEU A 340 11.14 -12.42 5.18
CA LEU A 340 12.40 -12.76 4.52
C LEU A 340 12.25 -13.99 3.62
N GLY A 341 11.62 -15.05 4.09
CA GLY A 341 11.33 -16.25 3.30
C GLY A 341 10.47 -15.96 2.07
N MET A 342 9.44 -15.12 2.21
CA MET A 342 8.57 -14.69 1.12
C MET A 342 9.33 -13.89 0.06
N ILE A 343 10.11 -12.89 0.46
CA ILE A 343 10.88 -12.03 -0.46
C ILE A 343 11.95 -12.85 -1.17
N LEU A 344 12.69 -13.69 -0.44
CA LEU A 344 13.71 -14.55 -1.04
C LEU A 344 13.07 -15.58 -1.98
N GLY A 345 11.95 -16.18 -1.61
CA GLY A 345 11.20 -17.11 -2.47
C GLY A 345 10.73 -16.43 -3.75
N ALA A 346 10.16 -15.24 -3.67
CA ALA A 346 9.74 -14.47 -4.83
C ALA A 346 10.95 -14.03 -5.69
N PHE A 347 12.00 -13.50 -5.07
CA PHE A 347 13.20 -13.02 -5.75
C PHE A 347 13.93 -14.15 -6.49
N PHE A 348 14.23 -15.25 -5.81
CA PHE A 348 14.88 -16.40 -6.42
C PHE A 348 13.95 -17.12 -7.41
N GLY A 349 12.64 -17.15 -7.14
CA GLY A 349 11.65 -17.64 -8.08
C GLY A 349 11.72 -16.90 -9.42
N VAL A 350 11.71 -15.57 -9.42
CA VAL A 350 11.85 -14.76 -10.63
C VAL A 350 13.24 -14.90 -11.24
N LEU A 351 14.30 -14.94 -10.41
CA LEU A 351 15.69 -15.02 -10.87
C LEU A 351 15.98 -16.31 -11.65
N PHE A 352 15.42 -17.42 -11.24
CA PHE A 352 15.71 -18.73 -11.81
C PHE A 352 14.65 -19.24 -12.78
N ALA A 353 13.36 -18.94 -12.55
CA ALA A 353 12.29 -19.34 -13.46
C ALA A 353 12.23 -18.46 -14.72
N HIS A 354 12.78 -17.25 -14.69
CA HIS A 354 12.81 -16.28 -15.79
C HIS A 354 11.45 -16.13 -16.51
N PRO A 355 10.32 -15.98 -15.79
CA PRO A 355 9.01 -15.99 -16.41
C PRO A 355 8.86 -14.83 -17.40
N ASP A 356 8.10 -15.06 -18.46
CA ASP A 356 7.73 -14.01 -19.41
C ASP A 356 6.60 -13.13 -18.85
N MET A 357 6.62 -11.85 -19.21
CA MET A 357 5.53 -10.91 -18.89
C MET A 357 4.37 -11.11 -19.86
N ASN A 358 3.37 -11.87 -19.43
CA ASN A 358 2.14 -12.12 -20.19
C ASN A 358 1.13 -10.97 -20.07
N LEU A 359 1.40 -9.97 -19.23
CA LEU A 359 0.56 -8.79 -19.07
C LEU A 359 0.84 -7.77 -20.18
N ASN A 360 -0.20 -7.12 -20.69
CA ASN A 360 -0.04 -6.05 -21.66
C ASN A 360 0.82 -4.91 -21.11
N ALA A 361 1.65 -4.31 -21.96
CA ALA A 361 2.50 -3.18 -21.57
C ALA A 361 1.67 -1.96 -21.15
N PHE A 362 0.58 -1.67 -21.87
CA PHE A 362 -0.33 -0.56 -21.60
C PHE A 362 -1.73 -0.84 -22.12
N ASN A 363 -2.74 -0.74 -21.26
CA ASN A 363 -4.15 -1.00 -21.59
C ASN A 363 -4.95 0.28 -21.87
N GLY A 364 -4.32 1.46 -21.80
CA GLY A 364 -4.97 2.75 -22.06
C GLY A 364 -5.14 3.61 -20.80
N PHE A 365 -5.59 4.85 -21.03
CA PHE A 365 -5.85 5.82 -19.94
C PHE A 365 -7.20 5.59 -19.25
N ALA A 366 -8.06 4.76 -19.82
CA ALA A 366 -9.32 4.34 -19.25
C ALA A 366 -9.51 2.86 -19.53
N VAL A 367 -9.79 2.09 -18.48
CA VAL A 367 -10.00 0.64 -18.54
C VAL A 367 -11.41 0.35 -18.03
N THR A 368 -12.17 -0.42 -18.80
CA THR A 368 -13.51 -0.87 -18.41
C THR A 368 -13.41 -2.23 -17.74
N SER A 369 -13.88 -2.35 -16.50
CA SER A 369 -13.93 -3.63 -15.78
C SER A 369 -15.01 -4.55 -16.36
N ALA A 370 -14.98 -5.83 -16.00
CA ALA A 370 -16.01 -6.80 -16.36
C ALA A 370 -17.42 -6.38 -15.90
N SER A 371 -17.52 -5.62 -14.81
CA SER A 371 -18.77 -5.03 -14.29
C SER A 371 -19.26 -3.80 -15.07
N GLY A 372 -18.55 -3.36 -16.13
CA GLY A 372 -18.88 -2.18 -16.92
C GLY A 372 -18.44 -0.84 -16.29
N SER A 373 -17.80 -0.85 -15.14
CA SER A 373 -17.26 0.37 -14.51
C SER A 373 -15.99 0.83 -15.21
N ILE A 374 -15.85 2.15 -15.44
CA ILE A 374 -14.67 2.73 -16.08
C ILE A 374 -13.74 3.28 -15.00
N SER A 375 -12.51 2.79 -15.01
CA SER A 375 -11.41 3.27 -14.17
C SER A 375 -10.43 4.09 -15.01
N TYR A 376 -10.17 5.33 -14.62
CA TYR A 376 -9.18 6.18 -15.28
C TYR A 376 -7.80 6.00 -14.65
N LEU A 377 -6.75 5.97 -15.48
CA LEU A 377 -5.37 5.82 -15.02
C LEU A 377 -5.02 6.89 -13.98
N PHE A 378 -5.35 8.17 -14.27
CA PHE A 378 -5.27 9.24 -13.28
C PHE A 378 -6.65 9.50 -12.68
N PRO A 379 -6.83 9.47 -11.38
CA PRO A 379 -5.83 9.26 -10.31
C PRO A 379 -5.72 7.78 -9.86
N THR A 380 -6.50 6.85 -10.42
CA THR A 380 -6.72 5.52 -9.85
C THR A 380 -5.43 4.71 -9.70
N LEU A 381 -4.56 4.67 -10.73
CA LEU A 381 -3.29 3.95 -10.66
C LEU A 381 -2.46 4.44 -9.45
N PHE A 382 -2.38 5.75 -9.28
CA PHE A 382 -1.56 6.37 -8.25
C PHE A 382 -2.04 6.00 -6.84
N VAL A 383 -3.35 6.10 -6.58
CA VAL A 383 -3.90 5.79 -5.25
C VAL A 383 -4.00 4.30 -4.98
N THR A 384 -4.09 3.47 -6.02
CA THR A 384 -4.12 2.01 -5.88
C THR A 384 -2.77 1.48 -5.42
N ILE A 385 -1.65 2.04 -5.95
CA ILE A 385 -0.29 1.70 -5.51
C ILE A 385 0.12 2.69 -4.40
N ALA A 386 -0.54 2.62 -3.27
CA ALA A 386 -0.21 3.49 -2.16
C ALA A 386 1.08 3.05 -1.45
N CYS A 387 1.13 1.85 -0.85
CA CYS A 387 2.25 1.45 -0.01
C CYS A 387 3.55 1.22 -0.79
N GLY A 388 3.52 0.51 -1.91
CA GLY A 388 4.73 0.23 -2.71
C GLY A 388 5.40 1.45 -3.36
N ALA A 389 4.72 2.61 -3.41
CA ALA A 389 5.25 3.85 -3.97
C ALA A 389 5.29 5.00 -2.96
N VAL A 390 4.18 5.32 -2.28
CA VAL A 390 4.09 6.42 -1.31
C VAL A 390 3.03 6.11 -0.27
N SER A 391 3.41 6.00 1.01
CA SER A 391 2.46 5.66 2.08
C SER A 391 2.60 6.60 3.28
N GLY A 392 1.52 7.27 3.61
CA GLY A 392 1.46 8.13 4.81
C GLY A 392 1.61 7.36 6.11
N PHE A 393 1.15 6.10 6.15
CA PHE A 393 1.27 5.23 7.31
C PHE A 393 2.74 5.03 7.74
N HIS A 394 3.67 4.95 6.78
CA HIS A 394 5.10 4.79 7.06
C HIS A 394 5.65 5.90 7.96
N SER A 395 5.18 7.12 7.79
CA SER A 395 5.59 8.24 8.63
C SER A 395 5.19 8.11 10.09
N LEU A 396 4.07 7.44 10.36
CA LEU A 396 3.61 7.15 11.72
C LEU A 396 4.52 6.10 12.39
N VAL A 397 4.98 5.10 11.62
CA VAL A 397 5.96 4.11 12.09
C VAL A 397 7.33 4.77 12.30
N SER A 398 7.84 5.49 11.29
CA SER A 398 9.15 6.15 11.33
C SER A 398 9.28 7.10 12.51
N SER A 399 8.25 7.92 12.78
CA SER A 399 8.27 8.90 13.86
C SER A 399 7.77 8.37 15.22
N GLY A 400 6.97 7.31 15.22
CA GLY A 400 6.37 6.77 16.44
C GLY A 400 7.25 5.76 17.20
N THR A 401 8.05 5.00 16.45
CA THR A 401 8.82 3.87 17.01
C THR A 401 10.29 3.89 16.60
N SER A 402 10.61 3.88 15.31
CA SER A 402 11.99 3.74 14.81
C SER A 402 12.89 4.88 15.24
N SER A 403 12.38 6.11 15.30
CA SER A 403 13.13 7.30 15.76
C SER A 403 13.62 7.21 17.18
N LYS A 404 12.92 6.46 18.04
CA LYS A 404 13.26 6.26 19.44
C LYS A 404 14.35 5.21 19.66
N THR A 405 14.69 4.45 18.63
CA THR A 405 15.65 3.34 18.72
C THR A 405 16.90 3.56 17.87
N ILE A 406 16.97 4.63 17.08
CA ILE A 406 18.14 5.00 16.28
C ILE A 406 19.33 5.30 17.17
N ARG A 407 20.41 4.52 17.03
CA ARG A 407 21.67 4.69 17.78
C ARG A 407 22.54 5.82 17.24
N ASN A 408 22.56 6.02 15.93
CA ASN A 408 23.38 7.05 15.28
C ASN A 408 22.62 7.68 14.13
N GLU A 409 22.72 9.01 13.99
CA GLU A 409 22.00 9.72 12.92
C GLU A 409 22.37 9.24 11.50
N LYS A 410 23.60 8.76 11.26
CA LYS A 410 24.01 8.19 9.97
C LYS A 410 23.19 6.97 9.54
N ASP A 411 22.57 6.28 10.52
CA ASP A 411 21.77 5.10 10.24
C ASP A 411 20.36 5.44 9.72
N MET A 412 19.90 6.69 9.91
CA MET A 412 18.57 7.15 9.48
C MET A 412 18.33 6.97 7.98
N LEU A 413 19.37 7.23 7.16
CA LEU A 413 19.22 7.05 5.70
C LEU A 413 18.95 5.58 5.34
N PHE A 414 19.68 4.68 5.94
CA PHE A 414 19.49 3.25 5.68
C PHE A 414 18.15 2.74 6.21
N VAL A 415 17.76 3.20 7.40
CA VAL A 415 16.50 2.78 8.04
C VAL A 415 15.29 3.38 7.35
N GLY A 416 15.24 4.70 7.13
CA GLY A 416 14.08 5.36 6.52
C GLY A 416 14.03 5.17 5.01
N TYR A 417 15.00 5.73 4.30
CA TYR A 417 15.04 5.67 2.83
C TYR A 417 15.24 4.24 2.30
N GLY A 418 16.18 3.49 2.91
CA GLY A 418 16.53 2.13 2.48
C GLY A 418 15.38 1.13 2.66
N ALA A 419 14.60 1.23 3.73
CA ALA A 419 13.45 0.36 3.95
C ALA A 419 12.37 0.57 2.88
N MET A 420 12.07 1.83 2.51
CA MET A 420 11.10 2.13 1.46
C MET A 420 11.58 1.65 0.08
N VAL A 421 12.87 1.79 -0.23
CA VAL A 421 13.44 1.26 -1.47
C VAL A 421 13.27 -0.26 -1.56
N LEU A 422 13.50 -0.99 -0.46
CA LEU A 422 13.29 -2.43 -0.42
C LEU A 422 11.80 -2.80 -0.53
N GLU A 423 10.92 -2.01 0.05
CA GLU A 423 9.47 -2.21 -0.11
C GLU A 423 9.01 -1.96 -1.55
N THR A 424 9.56 -0.95 -2.21
CA THR A 424 9.30 -0.71 -3.64
C THR A 424 9.75 -1.90 -4.50
N LEU A 425 10.90 -2.52 -4.15
CA LEU A 425 11.35 -3.75 -4.83
C LEU A 425 10.37 -4.90 -4.66
N LEU A 426 9.76 -5.05 -3.47
CA LEU A 426 8.68 -6.01 -3.26
C LEU A 426 7.46 -5.70 -4.14
N GLY A 427 7.12 -4.42 -4.32
CA GLY A 427 6.08 -3.99 -5.25
C GLY A 427 6.39 -4.35 -6.71
N VAL A 428 7.66 -4.22 -7.13
CA VAL A 428 8.12 -4.64 -8.46
C VAL A 428 8.04 -6.16 -8.61
N LEU A 429 8.44 -6.93 -7.61
CA LEU A 429 8.28 -8.40 -7.61
C LEU A 429 6.81 -8.78 -7.75
N SER A 430 5.91 -8.10 -7.04
CA SER A 430 4.46 -8.35 -7.13
C SER A 430 3.90 -8.05 -8.54
N LEU A 431 4.39 -6.98 -9.18
CA LEU A 431 4.06 -6.68 -10.59
C LEU A 431 4.56 -7.76 -11.54
N ILE A 432 5.78 -8.24 -11.36
CA ILE A 432 6.37 -9.33 -12.16
C ILE A 432 5.55 -10.61 -11.99
N ILE A 433 5.18 -10.94 -10.76
CA ILE A 433 4.41 -12.14 -10.45
C ILE A 433 3.04 -12.10 -11.12
N VAL A 434 2.27 -11.00 -10.98
CA VAL A 434 0.97 -10.89 -11.68
C VAL A 434 1.16 -10.87 -13.19
N GLY A 435 2.24 -10.28 -13.70
CA GLY A 435 2.58 -10.31 -15.12
C GLY A 435 2.86 -11.71 -15.65
N ALA A 436 3.49 -12.56 -14.86
CA ALA A 436 3.76 -13.95 -15.23
C ALA A 436 2.51 -14.83 -15.27
N VAL A 437 1.58 -14.63 -14.31
CA VAL A 437 0.33 -15.41 -14.23
C VAL A 437 -0.83 -14.78 -15.00
N ALA A 438 -0.61 -13.67 -15.70
CA ALA A 438 -1.62 -12.99 -16.49
C ALA A 438 -2.17 -13.89 -17.62
N VAL A 439 -3.47 -13.79 -17.88
CA VAL A 439 -4.16 -14.57 -18.90
C VAL A 439 -4.65 -13.62 -20.01
N ASN A 440 -4.28 -13.90 -21.25
CA ASN A 440 -4.66 -13.07 -22.40
C ASN A 440 -4.35 -11.57 -22.23
N GLY A 441 -3.23 -11.25 -21.58
CA GLY A 441 -2.81 -9.87 -21.32
C GLY A 441 -3.49 -9.17 -20.15
N ASN A 442 -4.32 -9.86 -19.38
CA ASN A 442 -5.08 -9.31 -18.26
C ASN A 442 -4.81 -10.02 -16.93
N VAL A 443 -5.09 -9.32 -15.84
CA VAL A 443 -5.04 -9.88 -14.49
C VAL A 443 -6.07 -10.98 -14.34
N PRO A 444 -5.75 -12.13 -13.71
CA PRO A 444 -6.73 -13.20 -13.48
C PRO A 444 -7.93 -12.74 -12.66
N ASP A 445 -9.14 -13.09 -13.11
CA ASP A 445 -10.39 -12.77 -12.43
C ASP A 445 -10.70 -13.79 -11.31
N GLY A 446 -11.55 -13.40 -10.35
CA GLY A 446 -12.07 -14.29 -9.31
C GLY A 446 -11.12 -14.61 -8.15
N LEU A 447 -9.87 -14.16 -8.22
CA LEU A 447 -8.86 -14.36 -7.17
C LEU A 447 -8.56 -13.05 -6.42
N THR A 448 -8.25 -13.17 -5.12
CA THR A 448 -7.70 -12.02 -4.39
C THR A 448 -6.25 -11.76 -4.81
N PRO A 449 -5.74 -10.53 -4.70
CA PRO A 449 -4.33 -10.23 -4.98
C PRO A 449 -3.35 -11.12 -4.20
N PHE A 450 -3.70 -11.52 -2.97
CA PHE A 450 -2.88 -12.43 -2.17
C PHE A 450 -2.82 -13.83 -2.77
N GLN A 451 -3.94 -14.33 -3.28
CA GLN A 451 -3.99 -15.62 -3.97
C GLN A 451 -3.22 -15.59 -5.29
N ILE A 452 -3.33 -14.49 -6.07
CA ILE A 452 -2.56 -14.30 -7.30
C ILE A 452 -1.05 -14.31 -7.01
N PHE A 453 -0.61 -13.55 -6.01
CA PHE A 453 0.80 -13.52 -5.60
C PHE A 453 1.28 -14.90 -5.14
N SER A 454 0.51 -15.56 -4.27
CA SER A 454 0.87 -16.86 -3.70
C SER A 454 0.94 -17.94 -4.77
N ALA A 455 -0.04 -18.00 -5.67
CA ALA A 455 -0.07 -18.96 -6.77
C ALA A 455 1.09 -18.74 -7.75
N GLY A 456 1.42 -17.48 -8.08
CA GLY A 456 2.53 -17.17 -8.97
C GLY A 456 3.89 -17.58 -8.39
N VAL A 457 4.16 -17.23 -7.12
CA VAL A 457 5.42 -17.65 -6.46
C VAL A 457 5.46 -19.17 -6.29
N ALA A 458 4.33 -19.80 -5.94
CA ALA A 458 4.27 -21.27 -5.82
C ALA A 458 4.59 -21.96 -7.14
N GLY A 459 4.09 -21.45 -8.27
CA GLY A 459 4.43 -21.96 -9.61
C GLY A 459 5.92 -21.86 -9.93
N PHE A 460 6.58 -20.76 -9.50
CA PHE A 460 8.04 -20.64 -9.67
C PHE A 460 8.79 -21.63 -8.79
N LEU A 461 8.39 -21.82 -7.53
CA LEU A 461 9.05 -22.75 -6.60
C LEU A 461 8.82 -24.21 -6.98
N GLU A 462 7.72 -24.54 -7.65
CA GLU A 462 7.43 -25.88 -8.16
C GLU A 462 8.47 -26.32 -9.17
N SER A 463 9.00 -25.42 -10.00
CA SER A 463 10.10 -25.72 -10.93
C SER A 463 11.39 -26.15 -10.24
N PHE A 464 11.51 -25.93 -8.93
CA PHE A 464 12.64 -26.38 -8.07
C PHE A 464 12.28 -27.60 -7.20
N GLY A 465 11.15 -28.25 -7.47
CA GLY A 465 10.72 -29.45 -6.75
C GLY A 465 9.99 -29.18 -5.43
N VAL A 466 9.63 -27.92 -5.13
CA VAL A 466 8.78 -27.62 -3.96
C VAL A 466 7.32 -27.96 -4.31
N PRO A 467 6.59 -28.75 -3.49
CA PRO A 467 5.18 -29.05 -3.77
C PRO A 467 4.34 -27.78 -3.85
N ASN A 468 3.60 -27.59 -4.98
CA ASN A 468 2.83 -26.36 -5.26
C ASN A 468 1.87 -25.98 -4.13
N SER A 469 1.10 -26.96 -3.60
CA SER A 469 0.16 -26.73 -2.51
C SER A 469 0.85 -26.20 -1.24
N ALA A 470 1.99 -26.76 -0.86
CA ALA A 470 2.74 -26.29 0.31
C ALA A 470 3.31 -24.89 0.09
N ALA A 471 3.88 -24.61 -1.09
CA ALA A 471 4.39 -23.29 -1.46
C ALA A 471 3.26 -22.24 -1.48
N ASN A 472 2.11 -22.56 -2.06
CA ASN A 472 0.95 -21.69 -2.14
C ASN A 472 0.40 -21.34 -0.74
N VAL A 473 0.19 -22.34 0.10
CA VAL A 473 -0.26 -22.15 1.50
C VAL A 473 0.75 -21.31 2.28
N PHE A 474 2.06 -21.59 2.14
CA PHE A 474 3.11 -20.82 2.80
C PHE A 474 3.11 -19.35 2.36
N MET A 475 3.02 -19.06 1.08
CA MET A 475 3.00 -17.70 0.56
C MET A 475 1.72 -16.96 0.98
N THR A 476 0.55 -17.61 0.90
CA THR A 476 -0.73 -17.06 1.34
C THR A 476 -0.69 -16.70 2.83
N MET A 477 -0.15 -17.59 3.66
CA MET A 477 0.08 -17.36 5.08
C MET A 477 1.00 -16.14 5.30
N CYS A 478 2.13 -16.07 4.59
CA CYS A 478 3.08 -14.96 4.74
C CYS A 478 2.43 -13.60 4.44
N VAL A 479 1.74 -13.47 3.30
CA VAL A 479 1.09 -12.20 2.93
C VAL A 479 -0.04 -11.85 3.90
N SER A 480 -0.83 -12.84 4.31
CA SER A 480 -1.90 -12.64 5.29
C SER A 480 -1.38 -12.26 6.68
N ALA A 481 -0.27 -12.85 7.11
CA ALA A 481 0.38 -12.49 8.37
C ALA A 481 0.91 -11.06 8.35
N LEU A 482 1.45 -10.59 7.22
CA LEU A 482 1.84 -9.18 7.04
C LEU A 482 0.63 -8.24 7.17
N ALA A 483 -0.49 -8.58 6.53
CA ALA A 483 -1.73 -7.81 6.65
C ALA A 483 -2.23 -7.75 8.10
N LEU A 484 -2.24 -8.88 8.81
CA LEU A 484 -2.62 -8.96 10.22
C LEU A 484 -1.67 -8.15 11.13
N THR A 485 -0.36 -8.14 10.83
CA THR A 485 0.63 -7.34 11.59
C THR A 485 0.36 -5.85 11.44
N SER A 486 0.06 -5.41 10.21
CA SER A 486 -0.33 -4.02 9.96
C SER A 486 -1.64 -3.67 10.67
N LEU A 487 -2.62 -4.57 10.65
CA LEU A 487 -3.92 -4.37 11.32
C LEU A 487 -3.78 -4.19 12.84
N ASP A 488 -2.90 -4.93 13.51
CA ASP A 488 -2.68 -4.78 14.95
C ASP A 488 -2.13 -3.40 15.30
N SER A 489 -1.13 -2.96 14.54
CA SER A 489 -0.52 -1.64 14.70
C SER A 489 -1.56 -0.56 14.45
N VAL A 490 -2.36 -0.69 13.39
CA VAL A 490 -3.42 0.26 13.02
C VAL A 490 -4.55 0.30 14.05
N ALA A 491 -5.01 -0.84 14.56
CA ALA A 491 -6.04 -0.88 15.59
C ALA A 491 -5.58 -0.17 16.88
N ARG A 492 -4.30 -0.31 17.23
CA ARG A 492 -3.70 0.39 18.36
C ARG A 492 -3.54 1.89 18.10
N ILE A 493 -3.04 2.28 16.92
CA ILE A 493 -2.89 3.69 16.52
C ILE A 493 -4.28 4.35 16.49
N GLY A 494 -5.30 3.70 15.90
CA GLY A 494 -6.66 4.21 15.84
C GLY A 494 -7.26 4.45 17.23
N ARG A 495 -7.11 3.47 18.13
CA ARG A 495 -7.49 3.65 19.54
C ARG A 495 -6.78 4.85 20.18
N MET A 496 -5.46 4.95 20.01
CA MET A 496 -4.67 6.04 20.61
C MET A 496 -5.07 7.40 20.03
N SER A 497 -5.23 7.49 18.71
CA SER A 497 -5.69 8.73 18.04
C SER A 497 -7.08 9.15 18.55
N PHE A 498 -7.99 8.19 18.75
CA PHE A 498 -9.29 8.47 19.35
C PHE A 498 -9.17 8.98 20.79
N GLN A 499 -8.36 8.35 21.62
CA GLN A 499 -8.11 8.79 23.00
C GLN A 499 -7.50 10.20 23.06
N GLU A 500 -6.56 10.52 22.15
CA GLU A 500 -5.92 11.85 22.07
C GLU A 500 -6.90 12.95 21.69
N LEU A 501 -7.92 12.67 20.86
CA LEU A 501 -8.97 13.65 20.51
C LEU A 501 -9.77 14.12 21.71
N PHE A 502 -9.96 13.26 22.71
CA PHE A 502 -10.76 13.51 23.90
C PHE A 502 -9.91 13.67 25.17
N ALA A 503 -8.58 13.75 25.04
CA ALA A 503 -7.68 13.93 26.17
C ALA A 503 -7.99 15.24 26.91
N TYR A 504 -8.03 15.17 28.25
CA TYR A 504 -8.28 16.33 29.11
C TYR A 504 -7.01 17.19 29.20
N GLU A 505 -7.15 18.48 28.89
CA GLU A 505 -6.04 19.45 28.98
C GLU A 505 -6.26 20.48 30.12
N GLY A 506 -7.30 20.33 30.97
CA GLY A 506 -7.62 21.24 32.05
C GLY A 506 -6.98 20.87 33.39
N GLU A 507 -7.02 21.79 34.37
CA GLU A 507 -6.65 21.53 35.75
C GLU A 507 -7.80 20.81 36.49
N GLY A 508 -7.48 19.75 37.26
CA GLY A 508 -8.44 18.97 38.02
C GLY A 508 -8.86 17.63 37.38
N GLU A 509 -9.91 17.00 37.94
CA GLU A 509 -10.37 15.71 37.43
C GLU A 509 -11.15 15.84 36.11
N ALA A 510 -10.83 14.96 35.16
CA ALA A 510 -11.54 14.88 33.88
C ALA A 510 -13.03 14.55 34.08
N PRO A 511 -13.96 15.17 33.34
CA PRO A 511 -15.39 14.84 33.34
C PRO A 511 -15.63 13.36 32.98
N PHE A 512 -16.73 12.79 33.49
CA PHE A 512 -17.09 11.37 33.27
C PHE A 512 -17.04 10.97 31.77
N TRP A 513 -17.60 11.79 30.90
CA TRP A 513 -17.63 11.51 29.47
C TRP A 513 -16.22 11.46 28.85
N GLN A 514 -15.27 12.31 29.32
CA GLN A 514 -13.88 12.25 28.85
C GLN A 514 -13.17 11.01 29.42
N LYS A 515 -13.40 10.64 30.70
CA LYS A 515 -12.89 9.39 31.29
C LYS A 515 -13.40 8.19 30.48
N LEU A 516 -14.65 8.20 30.00
CA LEU A 516 -15.22 7.14 29.15
C LEU A 516 -14.54 7.10 27.78
N PHE A 517 -14.44 8.24 27.07
CA PHE A 517 -13.88 8.31 25.72
C PHE A 517 -12.37 8.05 25.70
N THR A 518 -11.66 8.35 26.77
CA THR A 518 -10.22 8.01 26.93
C THR A 518 -9.99 6.61 27.45
N ASN A 519 -11.04 5.86 27.85
CA ASN A 519 -10.90 4.46 28.25
C ASN A 519 -10.46 3.60 27.07
N LYS A 520 -9.39 2.81 27.27
CA LYS A 520 -8.78 1.99 26.21
C LYS A 520 -9.75 0.97 25.59
N TYR A 521 -10.64 0.40 26.40
CA TYR A 521 -11.61 -0.61 25.92
C TYR A 521 -12.70 0.06 25.08
N PHE A 522 -13.28 1.16 25.58
CA PHE A 522 -14.31 1.92 24.86
C PHE A 522 -13.77 2.47 23.53
N ALA A 523 -12.62 3.11 23.54
CA ALA A 523 -11.97 3.64 22.35
C ALA A 523 -11.69 2.54 21.30
N THR A 524 -11.27 1.33 21.74
CA THR A 524 -11.07 0.18 20.86
C THR A 524 -12.39 -0.29 20.25
N VAL A 525 -13.43 -0.46 21.06
CA VAL A 525 -14.76 -0.90 20.57
C VAL A 525 -15.30 0.07 19.52
N VAL A 526 -15.28 1.37 19.79
CA VAL A 526 -15.77 2.39 18.85
C VAL A 526 -14.99 2.34 17.54
N THR A 527 -13.66 2.29 17.61
CA THR A 527 -12.80 2.25 16.42
C THR A 527 -13.06 0.99 15.59
N LEU A 528 -13.10 -0.19 16.22
CA LEU A 528 -13.31 -1.46 15.52
C LEU A 528 -14.75 -1.60 14.99
N ALA A 529 -15.76 -1.14 15.73
CA ALA A 529 -17.15 -1.19 15.27
C ALA A 529 -17.37 -0.35 14.00
N LEU A 530 -16.84 0.87 13.96
CA LEU A 530 -16.91 1.71 12.76
C LEU A 530 -16.08 1.12 11.60
N GLY A 531 -14.89 0.58 11.89
CA GLY A 531 -14.09 -0.15 10.90
C GLY A 531 -14.81 -1.37 10.35
N TYR A 532 -15.54 -2.12 11.19
CA TYR A 532 -16.33 -3.27 10.77
C TYR A 532 -17.50 -2.88 9.85
N VAL A 533 -18.21 -1.81 10.16
CA VAL A 533 -19.30 -1.30 9.30
C VAL A 533 -18.76 -0.98 7.89
N LEU A 534 -17.59 -0.32 7.80
CA LEU A 534 -16.93 -0.06 6.52
C LEU A 534 -16.46 -1.36 5.84
N CYS A 535 -16.01 -2.36 6.61
CA CYS A 535 -15.58 -3.67 6.11
C CYS A 535 -16.69 -4.43 5.37
N LEU A 536 -17.97 -4.24 5.77
CA LEU A 536 -19.13 -4.87 5.12
C LEU A 536 -19.28 -4.48 3.64
N GLY A 537 -18.72 -3.33 3.24
CA GLY A 537 -18.67 -2.90 1.84
C GLY A 537 -17.71 -3.68 0.95
N GLY A 538 -16.87 -4.55 1.52
CA GLY A 538 -15.85 -5.30 0.81
C GLY A 538 -14.61 -4.48 0.47
N TYR A 539 -13.44 -5.15 0.40
CA TYR A 539 -12.16 -4.46 0.19
C TYR A 539 -12.04 -3.73 -1.15
N GLN A 540 -12.64 -4.25 -2.21
CA GLN A 540 -12.59 -3.65 -3.55
C GLN A 540 -13.20 -2.25 -3.57
N ASN A 541 -14.31 -2.06 -2.85
CA ASN A 541 -14.99 -0.76 -2.76
C ASN A 541 -14.23 0.24 -1.87
N VAL A 542 -13.62 -0.23 -0.77
CA VAL A 542 -12.93 0.63 0.21
C VAL A 542 -11.50 0.96 -0.23
N TRP A 543 -10.86 0.12 -1.08
CA TRP A 543 -9.45 0.22 -1.41
C TRP A 543 -9.04 1.56 -2.02
N ALA A 544 -9.80 2.09 -2.97
CA ALA A 544 -9.48 3.37 -3.61
C ALA A 544 -9.53 4.54 -2.61
N LEU A 545 -10.52 4.55 -1.71
CA LEU A 545 -10.65 5.56 -0.66
C LEU A 545 -9.55 5.42 0.40
N PHE A 546 -9.21 4.18 0.79
CA PHE A 546 -8.08 3.89 1.66
C PHE A 546 -6.77 4.38 1.04
N GLY A 547 -6.50 4.06 -0.22
CA GLY A 547 -5.29 4.48 -0.92
C GLY A 547 -5.17 6.01 -1.02
N ALA A 548 -6.27 6.68 -1.37
CA ALA A 548 -6.32 8.14 -1.43
C ALA A 548 -6.08 8.79 -0.05
N ALA A 549 -6.70 8.26 1.02
CA ALA A 549 -6.49 8.75 2.38
C ALA A 549 -5.04 8.52 2.86
N ASN A 550 -4.45 7.35 2.55
CA ASN A 550 -3.07 7.03 2.88
C ASN A 550 -2.08 7.97 2.21
N GLN A 551 -2.28 8.27 0.94
CA GLN A 551 -1.42 9.19 0.20
C GLN A 551 -1.69 10.66 0.57
N MET A 552 -2.91 11.02 0.96
CA MET A 552 -3.18 12.35 1.54
C MET A 552 -2.44 12.53 2.87
N LEU A 553 -2.41 11.50 3.71
CA LEU A 553 -1.57 11.52 4.91
C LEU A 553 -0.09 11.76 4.56
N ALA A 554 0.43 11.11 3.50
CA ALA A 554 1.78 11.35 3.00
C ALA A 554 2.00 12.81 2.59
N ALA A 555 1.06 13.39 1.84
CA ALA A 555 1.12 14.80 1.45
C ALA A 555 1.17 15.75 2.66
N LEU A 556 0.30 15.52 3.65
CA LEU A 556 0.25 16.32 4.88
C LEU A 556 1.55 16.21 5.69
N VAL A 557 2.14 15.02 5.74
CA VAL A 557 3.44 14.78 6.39
C VAL A 557 4.56 15.50 5.62
N LEU A 558 4.62 15.41 4.29
CA LEU A 558 5.61 16.11 3.47
C LEU A 558 5.55 17.63 3.70
N ILE A 559 4.35 18.21 3.75
CA ILE A 559 4.19 19.64 4.05
C ILE A 559 4.70 19.94 5.48
N SER A 560 4.39 19.10 6.45
CA SER A 560 4.82 19.27 7.84
C SER A 560 6.34 19.19 7.98
N ILE A 561 6.99 18.27 7.26
CA ILE A 561 8.46 18.17 7.17
C ILE A 561 9.03 19.45 6.51
N ALA A 562 8.40 19.96 5.45
CA ALA A 562 8.84 21.20 4.80
C ALA A 562 8.78 22.40 5.75
N VAL A 563 7.71 22.52 6.56
CA VAL A 563 7.60 23.55 7.61
C VAL A 563 8.72 23.42 8.65
N PHE A 564 8.97 22.20 9.13
CA PHE A 564 10.05 21.92 10.08
C PHE A 564 11.43 22.28 9.49
N LEU A 565 11.76 21.83 8.28
CA LEU A 565 13.03 22.12 7.63
C LEU A 565 13.21 23.64 7.43
N LYS A 566 12.16 24.34 7.01
CA LYS A 566 12.18 25.79 6.86
C LYS A 566 12.42 26.49 8.21
N ALA A 567 11.69 26.09 9.25
CA ALA A 567 11.83 26.66 10.59
C ALA A 567 13.23 26.46 11.19
N THR A 568 13.92 25.39 10.78
CA THR A 568 15.29 25.06 11.21
C THR A 568 16.38 25.53 10.22
N GLY A 569 16.03 26.36 9.22
CA GLY A 569 16.97 26.93 8.25
C GLY A 569 17.55 25.94 7.24
N ARG A 570 16.92 24.76 7.06
CA ARG A 570 17.39 23.72 6.15
C ARG A 570 16.72 23.80 4.78
N LYS A 571 17.41 23.30 3.75
CA LYS A 571 16.86 23.25 2.39
C LYS A 571 15.64 22.34 2.33
N HIS A 572 14.53 22.81 1.79
CA HIS A 572 13.24 22.13 1.79
C HIS A 572 12.52 22.14 0.41
N ALA A 573 13.09 22.85 -0.58
CA ALA A 573 12.47 22.99 -1.91
C ALA A 573 12.18 21.67 -2.62
N MET A 574 13.00 20.62 -2.38
CA MET A 574 12.83 19.28 -2.95
C MET A 574 11.51 18.61 -2.53
N LEU A 575 10.85 19.09 -1.47
CA LEU A 575 9.57 18.56 -1.01
C LEU A 575 8.37 19.19 -1.72
N TYR A 576 8.53 20.32 -2.40
CA TYR A 576 7.41 21.04 -3.01
C TYR A 576 6.76 20.25 -4.15
N PHE A 577 7.57 19.61 -5.00
CA PHE A 577 7.05 18.80 -6.09
C PHE A 577 6.27 17.57 -5.57
N PRO A 578 6.83 16.68 -4.74
CA PRO A 578 6.09 15.53 -4.26
C PRO A 578 4.83 15.91 -3.46
N MET A 579 4.87 16.91 -2.57
CA MET A 579 3.68 17.31 -1.82
C MET A 579 2.56 17.83 -2.71
N THR A 580 2.89 18.61 -3.76
CA THR A 580 1.90 19.18 -4.69
C THR A 580 1.24 18.08 -5.52
N VAL A 581 2.06 17.19 -6.11
CA VAL A 581 1.54 16.06 -6.89
C VAL A 581 0.64 15.17 -6.02
N MET A 582 1.07 14.85 -4.79
CA MET A 582 0.27 14.03 -3.89
C MET A 582 -1.05 14.68 -3.50
N LEU A 583 -1.08 16.00 -3.24
CA LEU A 583 -2.34 16.72 -2.99
C LEU A 583 -3.28 16.64 -4.19
N LEU A 584 -2.77 16.91 -5.41
CA LEU A 584 -3.59 16.85 -6.63
C LEU A 584 -4.17 15.46 -6.85
N VAL A 585 -3.34 14.42 -6.80
CA VAL A 585 -3.76 13.01 -6.97
C VAL A 585 -4.85 12.64 -5.94
N THR A 586 -4.59 12.94 -4.68
CA THR A 586 -5.46 12.45 -3.59
C THR A 586 -6.78 13.21 -3.52
N PHE A 587 -6.79 14.53 -3.66
CA PHE A 587 -8.05 15.28 -3.72
C PHE A 587 -8.89 14.89 -4.93
N THR A 588 -8.26 14.72 -6.11
CA THR A 588 -8.98 14.24 -7.30
C THR A 588 -9.59 12.87 -7.05
N ALA A 589 -8.84 11.93 -6.47
CA ALA A 589 -9.34 10.59 -6.17
C ALA A 589 -10.52 10.60 -5.20
N ILE A 590 -10.43 11.36 -4.10
CA ILE A 590 -11.51 11.41 -3.11
C ILE A 590 -12.75 12.12 -3.70
N ILE A 591 -12.58 13.19 -4.48
CA ILE A 591 -13.70 13.87 -5.15
C ILE A 591 -14.39 12.91 -6.13
N LEU A 592 -13.64 12.15 -6.92
CA LEU A 592 -14.22 11.16 -7.83
C LEU A 592 -14.95 10.04 -7.06
N ASN A 593 -14.43 9.62 -5.90
CA ASN A 593 -15.13 8.67 -5.03
C ASN A 593 -16.46 9.25 -4.53
N VAL A 594 -16.48 10.50 -4.08
CA VAL A 594 -17.72 11.20 -3.68
C VAL A 594 -18.72 11.23 -4.84
N VAL A 595 -18.28 11.67 -6.02
CA VAL A 595 -19.14 11.73 -7.23
C VAL A 595 -19.68 10.35 -7.60
N GLY A 596 -18.85 9.30 -7.53
CA GLY A 596 -19.25 7.92 -7.80
C GLY A 596 -20.34 7.44 -6.84
N ASN A 597 -20.16 7.65 -5.53
CA ASN A 597 -21.15 7.27 -4.52
C ASN A 597 -22.47 8.06 -4.65
N VAL A 598 -22.41 9.36 -4.94
CA VAL A 598 -23.62 10.17 -5.21
C VAL A 598 -24.36 9.66 -6.45
N LYS A 599 -23.66 9.32 -7.54
CA LYS A 599 -24.25 8.73 -8.75
C LYS A 599 -24.91 7.39 -8.44
N ALA A 600 -24.30 6.53 -7.63
CA ALA A 600 -24.89 5.25 -7.22
C ALA A 600 -26.21 5.44 -6.46
N PHE A 601 -26.30 6.44 -5.57
CA PHE A 601 -27.58 6.80 -4.92
C PHE A 601 -28.61 7.32 -5.91
N ALA A 602 -28.21 8.22 -6.81
CA ALA A 602 -29.11 8.78 -7.82
C ALA A 602 -29.66 7.70 -8.79
N ALA A 603 -28.87 6.66 -9.06
CA ALA A 603 -29.27 5.53 -9.88
C ALA A 603 -30.08 4.46 -9.12
N GLY A 604 -30.31 4.63 -7.81
CA GLY A 604 -31.02 3.65 -6.97
C GLY A 604 -30.24 2.35 -6.68
N THR A 605 -28.96 2.27 -7.06
CA THR A 605 -28.08 1.11 -6.83
C THR A 605 -27.26 1.25 -5.55
N GLY A 606 -27.21 2.45 -4.98
CA GLY A 606 -26.44 2.75 -3.76
C GLY A 606 -27.12 2.27 -2.49
N THR A 607 -26.35 1.68 -1.58
CA THR A 607 -26.81 1.34 -0.22
C THR A 607 -26.15 2.24 0.81
N PHE A 608 -26.85 2.53 1.91
CA PHE A 608 -26.27 3.37 2.98
C PHE A 608 -25.00 2.74 3.57
N LEU A 609 -25.01 1.43 3.82
CA LEU A 609 -23.88 0.73 4.42
C LEU A 609 -22.61 0.76 3.55
N VAL A 610 -22.76 0.63 2.22
CA VAL A 610 -21.61 0.62 1.30
C VAL A 610 -21.27 2.03 0.84
N ASN A 611 -22.23 2.74 0.25
CA ASN A 611 -21.96 4.03 -0.41
C ASN A 611 -22.09 5.21 0.56
N GLY A 612 -23.07 5.18 1.49
CA GLY A 612 -23.30 6.26 2.44
C GLY A 612 -22.17 6.43 3.44
N MET A 613 -21.68 5.32 4.02
CA MET A 613 -20.55 5.37 4.96
C MET A 613 -19.25 5.85 4.27
N GLN A 614 -18.97 5.40 3.04
CA GLN A 614 -17.84 5.89 2.27
C GLN A 614 -17.96 7.39 1.95
N LEU A 615 -19.17 7.85 1.58
CA LEU A 615 -19.44 9.25 1.30
C LEU A 615 -19.18 10.13 2.52
N ILE A 616 -19.66 9.71 3.70
CA ILE A 616 -19.42 10.43 4.95
C ILE A 616 -17.92 10.53 5.23
N VAL A 617 -17.20 9.41 5.21
CA VAL A 617 -15.77 9.40 5.48
C VAL A 617 -14.99 10.23 4.44
N ALA A 618 -15.33 10.12 3.16
CA ALA A 618 -14.70 10.89 2.09
C ALA A 618 -14.89 12.42 2.28
N CYS A 619 -16.08 12.86 2.62
CA CYS A 619 -16.36 14.28 2.92
C CYS A 619 -15.55 14.78 4.11
N PHE A 620 -15.47 14.02 5.20
CA PHE A 620 -14.63 14.38 6.35
C PHE A 620 -13.15 14.43 5.97
N LEU A 621 -12.63 13.48 5.19
CA LEU A 621 -11.24 13.48 4.73
C LEU A 621 -10.92 14.70 3.86
N ILE A 622 -11.84 15.13 2.97
CA ILE A 622 -11.66 16.36 2.17
C ILE A 622 -11.56 17.56 3.10
N VAL A 623 -12.52 17.73 4.00
CA VAL A 623 -12.54 18.89 4.91
C VAL A 623 -11.29 18.93 5.78
N LEU A 624 -10.94 17.83 6.42
CA LEU A 624 -9.76 17.75 7.29
C LEU A 624 -8.47 17.91 6.49
N GLY A 625 -8.36 17.27 5.32
CA GLY A 625 -7.22 17.40 4.43
C GLY A 625 -6.99 18.86 4.02
N VAL A 626 -8.06 19.57 3.62
CA VAL A 626 -7.98 21.02 3.30
C VAL A 626 -7.57 21.83 4.52
N LEU A 627 -8.17 21.60 5.69
CA LEU A 627 -7.86 22.36 6.91
C LEU A 627 -6.40 22.18 7.33
N VAL A 628 -5.90 20.95 7.33
CA VAL A 628 -4.49 20.66 7.67
C VAL A 628 -3.56 21.25 6.60
N ALA A 629 -3.82 20.99 5.31
CA ALA A 629 -2.99 21.48 4.22
C ALA A 629 -2.90 23.01 4.22
N VAL A 630 -4.04 23.71 4.32
CA VAL A 630 -4.07 25.18 4.36
C VAL A 630 -3.33 25.73 5.59
N THR A 631 -3.53 25.10 6.76
CA THR A 631 -2.84 25.52 7.98
C THR A 631 -1.32 25.35 7.86
N CYS A 632 -0.87 24.22 7.33
CA CYS A 632 0.55 23.93 7.11
C CYS A 632 1.15 24.83 6.02
N ILE A 633 0.45 25.03 4.89
CA ILE A 633 0.93 25.87 3.77
C ILE A 633 1.01 27.34 4.21
N ARG A 634 0.01 27.86 4.92
CA ARG A 634 0.07 29.23 5.49
C ARG A 634 1.31 29.40 6.37
N LYS A 635 1.60 28.43 7.23
CA LYS A 635 2.80 28.46 8.06
C LYS A 635 4.08 28.34 7.22
N LEU A 636 4.08 27.50 6.19
CA LEU A 636 5.20 27.38 5.26
C LEU A 636 5.48 28.69 4.52
N VAL A 637 4.46 29.43 4.12
CA VAL A 637 4.62 30.73 3.44
C VAL A 637 5.03 31.83 4.43
N SER A 638 4.38 31.91 5.60
CA SER A 638 4.58 32.99 6.59
C SER A 638 5.88 32.88 7.41
N THR A 639 6.52 31.69 7.47
CA THR A 639 7.76 31.52 8.24
C THR A 639 8.90 32.24 7.51
N VAL A 640 9.08 33.53 7.78
CA VAL A 640 10.28 34.27 7.46
C VAL A 640 11.42 33.67 8.26
N ALA A 641 12.54 33.39 7.61
CA ALA A 641 13.73 32.86 8.24
C ALA A 641 14.16 33.73 9.45
N GLY A 642 14.16 33.10 10.62
CA GLY A 642 14.77 33.73 11.79
C GLY A 642 13.79 34.22 12.85
N LYS A 643 13.34 33.30 13.68
CA LYS A 643 13.25 33.36 15.16
C LYS A 643 12.76 31.99 15.63
N ALA A 644 13.67 31.08 15.84
CA ALA A 644 13.47 30.03 16.84
C ALA A 644 13.56 30.76 18.19
N GLU A 645 12.45 30.93 18.85
CA GLU A 645 12.47 31.26 20.27
C GLU A 645 13.14 30.09 20.97
N ALA A 646 14.22 30.43 21.68
CA ALA A 646 15.05 29.57 22.50
C ALA A 646 14.23 28.90 23.64
#